data_e01ae21d96b212fa021b50a298751187
#
_entry.id   e01ae21d96b212fa021b50a298751187
#
_cell.length_a   1.000
_cell.length_b   1.000
_cell.length_c   1.000
_cell.angle_alpha   90.00
_cell.angle_beta   90.00
_cell.angle_gamma   90.00
#
_symmetry.space_group_name_H-M   'P 1'
#
loop_
_entity.id
_entity.type
_entity.pdbx_description
1 polymer ?
#
loop_
_entity_poly.entity_id
_entity_poly.type
_entity_poly.pdbx_seq_one_letter_code
_entity_poly.pdbx_strand_id
1 'polypeptide(L)'
;MSMQGMLDGFDAPAARSAEIARVIVDVDLAHVDRPLDYVVPDALVDQAQVGSLVRVRFSGSRVDGWIVERTRREVDDHVGRVESVVSATPVLTPALYEASRRIASRFLATTSQVFSLALPPRHARAEREELASKPPAWPTIIDKSLGEGWRAYPAGAAFLSRLRVGESPRAIVTALRPYLRACLSDAVAATVASGRAVIVVTPTGEHAAHVARELEEDLGIRAALSGGEVSPEERYRVHIAASLGRIPLVVGTRSAVWVPATPLGLIVILDDGDDRLRERRFPRCDALDVAVQRCAVEGAGLLVASNARSVKAQALVRSGWAVSLDPAPDALRAATPRVHLHGEAEAHSEGAGGHMRIPQAALRMLRQGLRTGPVLIQVAAAGYWPTVVCRRCDHLARCPHCSGPLSMDAGGRLTCGWCDREPTSWRCPQCSGRELRGARVGSSRTAEEIARNLPDASVLESSAAHRITRMLPARPTVVVATAGAEPPVEGGYACAIILDAAALAGRAELWAPEEAARRWLDALSLVRPGHPGLVVGRIPESLGQMLVRWSPTDYAQRLLDEREALGFFPACTMVALDGTPAQVRQVADQVVREGGAELVGTVALPVTREGEERQVRTLVRTPLADAATMLATLTDIRRSRAARKVTPVKMSVNPPELF
;
A
#
# COMPACT_ATOMS: atom_id res chain seq x y z
N MET A 1 22.39 59.44 53.57
CA MET A 1 21.29 59.31 52.57
C MET A 1 21.43 57.95 51.88
N SER A 2 20.52 57.05 52.20
CA SER A 2 20.56 55.65 51.89
C SER A 2 20.26 55.43 50.41
N MET A 3 21.05 54.57 49.76
CA MET A 3 20.95 54.12 48.33
C MET A 3 19.91 52.97 48.20
N GLN A 4 18.70 53.17 48.79
CA GLN A 4 17.64 52.19 48.91
C GLN A 4 16.32 52.57 48.18
N GLY A 5 16.37 53.55 47.27
CA GLY A 5 15.18 54.13 46.66
C GLY A 5 15.14 54.06 45.13
N MET A 6 15.79 53.09 44.48
CA MET A 6 15.88 53.07 43.02
C MET A 6 15.68 51.68 42.41
N LEU A 7 14.96 50.76 43.08
CA LEU A 7 14.62 49.39 42.54
C LEU A 7 13.11 49.07 42.59
N ASP A 8 12.25 50.04 42.89
CA ASP A 8 10.79 49.86 42.78
C ASP A 8 10.31 50.41 41.44
N GLY A 9 10.15 49.58 40.44
CA GLY A 9 9.62 49.98 39.14
C GLY A 9 9.74 48.98 38.00
N PHE A 10 10.06 47.74 38.26
CA PHE A 10 9.76 46.65 37.31
C PHE A 10 8.56 45.89 37.85
N ASP A 11 7.36 46.42 37.58
CA ASP A 11 6.16 45.63 37.62
C ASP A 11 6.35 44.50 36.59
N ALA A 12 6.58 43.30 37.08
CA ALA A 12 6.48 42.10 36.21
C ALA A 12 5.08 42.13 35.58
N PRO A 13 4.96 42.04 34.27
CA PRO A 13 3.65 42.06 33.63
C PRO A 13 2.77 41.01 34.30
N ALA A 14 1.59 41.47 34.82
CA ALA A 14 0.67 40.60 35.54
C ALA A 14 0.31 39.41 34.67
N ALA A 15 0.71 38.21 35.07
CA ALA A 15 0.44 36.99 34.37
C ALA A 15 -1.10 36.88 34.19
N ARG A 16 -1.55 36.99 32.95
CA ARG A 16 -2.98 36.99 32.64
C ARG A 16 -3.41 35.56 32.33
N SER A 17 -4.40 35.04 33.07
CA SER A 17 -5.03 33.76 32.76
C SER A 17 -5.78 33.87 31.43
N ALA A 18 -5.40 33.06 30.47
CA ALA A 18 -6.01 33.04 29.12
C ALA A 18 -6.30 31.62 28.64
N GLU A 19 -7.31 31.51 27.75
CA GLU A 19 -7.57 30.29 26.99
C GLU A 19 -6.50 30.11 25.92
N ILE A 20 -5.81 28.99 25.94
CA ILE A 20 -4.72 28.64 25.03
C ILE A 20 -5.14 27.52 24.10
N ALA A 21 -4.96 27.74 22.80
CA ALA A 21 -5.01 26.70 21.78
C ALA A 21 -3.58 26.24 21.47
N ARG A 22 -3.34 24.94 21.57
CA ARG A 22 -2.11 24.30 21.08
C ARG A 22 -2.34 23.89 19.63
N VAL A 23 -1.61 24.48 18.71
CA VAL A 23 -1.85 24.41 17.27
C VAL A 23 -0.66 23.75 16.57
N ILE A 24 -0.95 22.72 15.73
CA ILE A 24 0.00 22.26 14.72
C ILE A 24 -0.18 23.16 13.50
N VAL A 25 0.82 23.97 13.22
CA VAL A 25 0.81 24.88 12.06
C VAL A 25 1.11 24.13 10.76
N ASP A 26 0.46 24.53 9.68
CA ASP A 26 0.64 23.91 8.35
C ASP A 26 1.92 24.42 7.67
N VAL A 27 3.07 24.00 8.21
CA VAL A 27 4.39 24.30 7.68
C VAL A 27 5.28 23.06 7.67
N ASP A 28 6.02 22.87 6.59
CA ASP A 28 6.95 21.73 6.45
C ASP A 28 8.34 22.09 7.00
N LEU A 29 8.42 22.28 8.32
CA LEU A 29 9.66 22.59 9.03
C LEU A 29 9.88 21.61 10.20
N ALA A 30 10.81 20.67 10.03
CA ALA A 30 11.04 19.60 10.99
C ALA A 30 11.37 20.09 12.42
N HIS A 31 12.04 21.22 12.58
CA HIS A 31 12.38 21.79 13.90
C HIS A 31 11.18 22.45 14.61
N VAL A 32 10.05 22.65 13.91
CA VAL A 32 8.81 23.24 14.43
C VAL A 32 7.70 22.20 14.56
N ASP A 33 7.95 20.93 14.26
CA ASP A 33 6.96 19.84 14.34
C ASP A 33 6.60 19.52 15.81
N ARG A 34 5.87 20.44 16.42
CA ARG A 34 5.27 20.36 17.75
C ARG A 34 4.09 21.31 17.86
N PRO A 35 3.13 21.06 18.77
CA PRO A 35 2.08 22.03 19.04
C PRO A 35 2.68 23.36 19.56
N LEU A 36 2.24 24.47 18.98
CA LEU A 36 2.60 25.83 19.39
C LEU A 36 1.40 26.48 20.11
N ASP A 37 1.71 27.30 21.10
CA ASP A 37 0.71 27.94 21.94
C ASP A 37 0.23 29.25 21.34
N TYR A 38 -1.08 29.44 21.29
CA TYR A 38 -1.75 30.67 20.85
C TYR A 38 -2.90 31.01 21.79
N VAL A 39 -2.97 32.29 22.21
CA VAL A 39 -4.12 32.78 22.97
C VAL A 39 -5.37 32.76 22.09
N VAL A 40 -6.46 32.25 22.62
CA VAL A 40 -7.77 32.30 21.97
C VAL A 40 -8.51 33.56 22.43
N PRO A 41 -8.81 34.52 21.54
CA PRO A 41 -9.63 35.68 21.89
C PRO A 41 -11.01 35.28 22.39
N ASP A 42 -11.58 36.01 23.36
CA ASP A 42 -12.89 35.70 23.95
C ASP A 42 -14.00 35.54 22.90
N ALA A 43 -13.96 36.35 21.84
CA ALA A 43 -14.91 36.26 20.71
C ALA A 43 -14.82 34.97 19.89
N LEU A 44 -13.74 34.21 20.01
CA LEU A 44 -13.50 32.96 19.26
C LEU A 44 -13.55 31.70 20.11
N VAL A 45 -13.74 31.82 21.43
CA VAL A 45 -13.69 30.70 22.39
C VAL A 45 -14.63 29.55 22.02
N ASP A 46 -15.86 29.87 21.61
CA ASP A 46 -16.87 28.87 21.26
C ASP A 46 -16.57 28.16 19.93
N GLN A 47 -15.89 28.84 19.01
CA GLN A 47 -15.60 28.34 17.67
C GLN A 47 -14.25 27.61 17.57
N ALA A 48 -13.27 28.06 18.37
CA ALA A 48 -11.90 27.53 18.34
C ALA A 48 -11.79 26.26 19.20
N GLN A 49 -12.47 25.18 18.81
CA GLN A 49 -12.47 23.92 19.55
C GLN A 49 -11.35 22.98 19.08
N VAL A 50 -11.06 21.91 19.84
CA VAL A 50 -10.11 20.88 19.44
C VAL A 50 -10.58 20.25 18.11
N GLY A 51 -9.66 20.16 17.14
CA GLY A 51 -9.92 19.69 15.78
C GLY A 51 -10.32 20.79 14.79
N SER A 52 -10.58 22.02 15.26
CA SER A 52 -10.91 23.17 14.38
C SER A 52 -9.68 23.62 13.57
N LEU A 53 -9.95 24.10 12.37
CA LEU A 53 -8.95 24.74 11.51
C LEU A 53 -8.93 26.25 11.79
N VAL A 54 -7.78 26.77 12.19
CA VAL A 54 -7.58 28.16 12.57
C VAL A 54 -6.50 28.82 11.72
N ARG A 55 -6.50 30.17 11.69
CA ARG A 55 -5.45 30.97 11.12
C ARG A 55 -4.67 31.67 12.21
N VAL A 56 -3.36 31.55 12.14
CA VAL A 56 -2.42 32.09 13.15
C VAL A 56 -1.26 32.80 12.44
N ARG A 57 -0.50 33.61 13.20
CA ARG A 57 0.79 34.14 12.73
C ARG A 57 1.94 33.23 13.15
N PHE A 58 2.74 32.86 12.17
CA PHE A 58 3.98 32.14 12.37
C PHE A 58 5.12 32.82 11.61
N SER A 59 6.20 33.21 12.28
CA SER A 59 7.37 33.90 11.69
C SER A 59 6.96 35.10 10.79
N GLY A 60 5.98 35.89 11.21
CA GLY A 60 5.49 37.07 10.48
C GLY A 60 4.46 36.78 9.39
N SER A 61 4.29 35.53 8.99
CA SER A 61 3.34 35.12 7.96
C SER A 61 2.05 34.54 8.55
N ARG A 62 0.93 34.70 7.83
CA ARG A 62 -0.32 34.04 8.16
C ARG A 62 -0.29 32.62 7.63
N VAL A 63 -0.54 31.65 8.51
CA VAL A 63 -0.60 30.22 8.19
C VAL A 63 -1.86 29.61 8.79
N ASP A 64 -2.35 28.56 8.17
CA ASP A 64 -3.42 27.75 8.73
C ASP A 64 -2.82 26.72 9.70
N GLY A 65 -3.63 26.21 10.63
CA GLY A 65 -3.21 25.18 11.58
C GLY A 65 -4.41 24.56 12.29
N TRP A 66 -4.19 23.42 12.88
CA TRP A 66 -5.24 22.66 13.57
C TRP A 66 -5.03 22.70 15.07
N ILE A 67 -6.09 23.01 15.82
CA ILE A 67 -6.08 22.96 17.28
C ILE A 67 -6.07 21.49 17.71
N VAL A 68 -5.04 21.07 18.43
CA VAL A 68 -4.89 19.69 18.92
C VAL A 68 -5.16 19.56 20.42
N GLU A 69 -5.11 20.68 21.14
CA GLU A 69 -5.38 20.72 22.57
C GLU A 69 -5.86 22.12 22.99
N ARG A 70 -6.70 22.19 24.01
CA ARG A 70 -7.13 23.43 24.68
C ARG A 70 -6.77 23.35 26.16
N THR A 71 -6.26 24.44 26.68
CA THR A 71 -5.92 24.56 28.11
C THR A 71 -6.07 25.99 28.57
N ARG A 72 -6.25 26.20 29.88
CA ARG A 72 -6.28 27.52 30.49
C ARG A 72 -5.08 27.67 31.39
N ARG A 73 -4.25 28.67 31.14
CA ARG A 73 -3.04 28.95 31.93
C ARG A 73 -2.66 30.42 31.90
N GLU A 74 -1.76 30.78 32.79
CA GLU A 74 -1.13 32.07 32.75
C GLU A 74 -0.17 32.16 31.56
N VAL A 75 -0.19 33.30 30.89
CA VAL A 75 0.60 33.55 29.68
C VAL A 75 1.27 34.92 29.75
N ASP A 76 2.43 34.99 29.12
CA ASP A 76 3.15 36.24 28.88
C ASP A 76 2.58 36.93 27.62
N ASP A 77 2.79 38.23 27.49
CA ASP A 77 2.31 39.05 26.34
C ASP A 77 2.95 38.66 25.00
N HIS A 78 4.00 37.81 25.02
CA HIS A 78 4.69 37.33 23.81
C HIS A 78 4.01 36.16 23.11
N VAL A 79 3.01 35.52 23.73
CA VAL A 79 2.29 34.41 23.11
C VAL A 79 1.40 34.91 21.96
N GLY A 80 1.54 34.32 20.76
CA GLY A 80 0.75 34.68 19.59
C GLY A 80 -0.75 34.47 19.86
N ARG A 81 -1.61 35.02 18.98
CA ARG A 81 -3.06 34.90 19.08
C ARG A 81 -3.64 34.17 17.86
N VAL A 82 -4.75 33.45 18.07
CA VAL A 82 -5.59 32.96 16.97
C VAL A 82 -6.22 34.19 16.28
N GLU A 83 -5.92 34.39 14.99
CA GLU A 83 -6.48 35.53 14.23
C GLU A 83 -7.92 35.28 13.81
N SER A 84 -8.26 34.06 13.37
CA SER A 84 -9.61 33.68 12.97
C SER A 84 -9.78 32.16 12.97
N VAL A 85 -11.02 31.71 13.10
CA VAL A 85 -11.42 30.31 12.90
C VAL A 85 -11.83 30.14 11.43
N VAL A 86 -11.08 29.30 10.72
CA VAL A 86 -11.34 28.99 9.29
C VAL A 86 -12.49 27.98 9.16
N SER A 87 -12.48 26.95 10.03
CA SER A 87 -13.57 26.00 10.18
C SER A 87 -13.75 25.69 11.67
N ALA A 88 -14.93 25.93 12.19
CA ALA A 88 -15.31 25.55 13.56
C ALA A 88 -15.61 24.07 13.68
N THR A 89 -15.86 23.38 12.56
CA THR A 89 -16.11 21.94 12.55
C THR A 89 -14.82 21.19 12.89
N PRO A 90 -14.83 20.25 13.86
CA PRO A 90 -13.65 19.48 14.21
C PRO A 90 -13.33 18.44 13.12
N VAL A 91 -12.65 18.89 12.07
CA VAL A 91 -12.22 18.03 10.95
C VAL A 91 -11.10 17.06 11.34
N LEU A 92 -10.33 17.40 12.37
CA LEU A 92 -9.27 16.56 12.94
C LEU A 92 -9.74 15.98 14.26
N THR A 93 -10.14 14.70 14.28
CA THR A 93 -10.48 14.02 15.52
C THR A 93 -9.22 13.75 16.36
N PRO A 94 -9.32 13.68 17.71
CA PRO A 94 -8.16 13.34 18.55
C PRO A 94 -7.50 12.01 18.17
N ALA A 95 -8.29 11.02 17.79
CA ALA A 95 -7.79 9.71 17.34
C ALA A 95 -7.01 9.82 16.01
N LEU A 96 -7.54 10.60 15.06
CA LEU A 96 -6.85 10.83 13.78
C LEU A 96 -5.54 11.63 13.97
N TYR A 97 -5.53 12.59 14.91
CA TYR A 97 -4.30 13.30 15.29
C TYR A 97 -3.24 12.35 15.84
N GLU A 98 -3.60 11.50 16.81
CA GLU A 98 -2.67 10.55 17.41
C GLU A 98 -2.14 9.53 16.38
N ALA A 99 -3.02 8.99 15.53
CA ALA A 99 -2.61 8.11 14.44
C ALA A 99 -1.63 8.81 13.46
N SER A 100 -1.94 10.07 13.10
CA SER A 100 -1.07 10.88 12.23
C SER A 100 0.30 11.13 12.86
N ARG A 101 0.35 11.44 14.15
CA ARG A 101 1.59 11.63 14.90
C ARG A 101 2.45 10.36 14.95
N ARG A 102 1.83 9.19 15.13
CA ARG A 102 2.52 7.88 15.10
C ARG A 102 3.10 7.58 13.72
N ILE A 103 2.33 7.85 12.66
CA ILE A 103 2.81 7.68 11.29
C ILE A 103 3.94 8.67 10.99
N ALA A 104 3.82 9.93 11.40
CA ALA A 104 4.88 10.92 11.24
C ALA A 104 6.20 10.45 11.87
N SER A 105 6.16 10.01 13.13
CA SER A 105 7.32 9.47 13.84
C SER A 105 7.91 8.23 13.16
N ARG A 106 7.05 7.28 12.74
CA ARG A 106 7.47 6.03 12.10
C ARG A 106 8.12 6.22 10.73
N PHE A 107 7.72 7.26 10.00
CA PHE A 107 8.17 7.50 8.62
C PHE A 107 9.07 8.74 8.48
N LEU A 108 9.59 9.26 9.59
CA LEU A 108 10.44 10.46 9.62
C LEU A 108 9.80 11.67 8.92
N ALA A 109 8.49 11.81 9.05
CA ALA A 109 7.73 12.93 8.50
C ALA A 109 7.45 13.99 9.58
N THR A 110 6.97 15.16 9.17
CA THR A 110 6.30 16.10 10.07
C THR A 110 4.82 15.74 10.19
N THR A 111 4.19 16.10 11.30
CA THR A 111 2.76 15.91 11.51
C THR A 111 1.95 16.65 10.43
N SER A 112 2.37 17.85 10.02
CA SER A 112 1.76 18.61 8.93
C SER A 112 1.84 17.88 7.59
N GLN A 113 2.98 17.23 7.26
CA GLN A 113 3.09 16.39 6.05
C GLN A 113 2.08 15.24 6.05
N VAL A 114 1.85 14.60 7.21
CA VAL A 114 0.83 13.54 7.33
C VAL A 114 -0.58 14.13 7.23
N PHE A 115 -0.85 15.29 7.82
CA PHE A 115 -2.13 15.98 7.68
C PHE A 115 -2.48 16.28 6.22
N SER A 116 -1.50 16.61 5.38
CA SER A 116 -1.73 16.81 3.95
C SER A 116 -2.22 15.54 3.21
N LEU A 117 -2.03 14.36 3.80
CA LEU A 117 -2.56 13.08 3.31
C LEU A 117 -3.90 12.72 3.99
N ALA A 118 -4.01 13.02 5.28
CA ALA A 118 -5.13 12.60 6.13
C ALA A 118 -6.35 13.51 6.00
N LEU A 119 -6.15 14.80 5.76
CA LEU A 119 -7.22 15.79 5.74
C LEU A 119 -7.47 16.28 4.31
N PRO A 120 -8.68 16.18 3.79
CA PRO A 120 -9.01 16.76 2.48
C PRO A 120 -9.03 18.30 2.58
N PRO A 121 -8.70 19.01 1.48
CA PRO A 121 -8.83 20.46 1.44
C PRO A 121 -10.25 20.91 1.78
N ARG A 122 -10.37 21.99 2.57
CA ARG A 122 -11.67 22.52 3.02
C ARG A 122 -12.56 22.94 1.86
N HIS A 123 -13.82 22.55 1.92
CA HIS A 123 -14.85 22.97 1.00
C HIS A 123 -16.03 23.60 1.78
N ALA A 124 -16.04 24.95 1.92
CA ALA A 124 -16.94 25.67 2.80
C ALA A 124 -18.43 25.49 2.48
N ARG A 125 -18.80 25.24 1.21
CA ARG A 125 -20.17 24.96 0.82
C ARG A 125 -20.60 23.58 1.29
N ALA A 126 -19.78 22.55 1.02
CA ALA A 126 -20.07 21.19 1.48
C ALA A 126 -20.19 21.10 3.00
N GLU A 127 -19.31 21.83 3.72
CA GLU A 127 -19.36 21.94 5.17
C GLU A 127 -20.72 22.46 5.67
N ARG A 128 -21.18 23.60 5.13
CA ARG A 128 -22.46 24.21 5.53
C ARG A 128 -23.65 23.31 5.21
N GLU A 129 -23.67 22.71 4.02
CA GLU A 129 -24.74 21.81 3.59
C GLU A 129 -24.80 20.58 4.49
N GLU A 130 -23.65 19.97 4.80
CA GLU A 130 -23.58 18.79 5.65
C GLU A 130 -24.00 19.08 7.08
N LEU A 131 -23.58 20.20 7.67
CA LEU A 131 -23.98 20.61 9.02
C LEU A 131 -25.47 20.92 9.13
N ALA A 132 -26.06 21.47 8.07
CA ALA A 132 -27.50 21.77 8.01
C ALA A 132 -28.35 20.51 7.73
N SER A 133 -27.76 19.45 7.22
CA SER A 133 -28.48 18.21 6.90
C SER A 133 -28.91 17.46 8.16
N LYS A 134 -30.09 16.82 8.10
CA LYS A 134 -30.52 15.90 9.15
C LYS A 134 -29.68 14.63 9.09
N PRO A 135 -29.09 14.18 10.23
CA PRO A 135 -28.35 12.93 10.23
C PRO A 135 -29.25 11.76 9.79
N PRO A 136 -28.75 10.89 8.88
CA PRO A 136 -29.49 9.68 8.53
C PRO A 136 -29.63 8.77 9.76
N ALA A 137 -30.71 8.00 9.79
CA ALA A 137 -30.83 6.95 10.80
C ALA A 137 -29.75 5.90 10.58
N TRP A 138 -29.15 5.41 11.67
CA TRP A 138 -28.21 4.29 11.59
C TRP A 138 -28.94 3.05 11.03
N PRO A 139 -28.39 2.35 10.05
CA PRO A 139 -29.09 1.25 9.40
C PRO A 139 -29.33 0.10 10.36
N THR A 140 -30.54 -0.44 10.33
CA THR A 140 -30.89 -1.68 11.04
C THR A 140 -30.52 -2.85 10.12
N ILE A 141 -29.55 -3.65 10.52
CA ILE A 141 -29.19 -4.86 9.79
C ILE A 141 -30.19 -5.96 10.09
N ILE A 142 -30.92 -6.40 9.08
CA ILE A 142 -31.79 -7.57 9.20
C ILE A 142 -30.89 -8.80 9.13
N ASP A 143 -30.96 -9.66 10.12
CA ASP A 143 -30.17 -10.89 10.26
C ASP A 143 -30.57 -11.90 9.17
N LYS A 144 -30.03 -11.74 7.97
CA LYS A 144 -30.14 -12.73 6.89
C LYS A 144 -28.92 -13.65 7.01
N SER A 145 -29.12 -14.90 7.41
CA SER A 145 -28.16 -16.03 7.36
C SER A 145 -26.67 -15.62 7.28
N LEU A 146 -26.22 -14.75 8.21
CA LEU A 146 -24.83 -14.31 8.27
C LEU A 146 -23.90 -15.51 8.50
N GLY A 147 -22.78 -15.56 7.79
CA GLY A 147 -21.72 -16.54 7.98
C GLY A 147 -21.61 -17.59 6.90
N GLU A 148 -22.41 -17.54 5.83
CA GLU A 148 -22.26 -18.52 4.72
C GLU A 148 -20.91 -18.45 4.04
N GLY A 149 -20.40 -17.22 3.76
CA GLY A 149 -19.07 -17.03 3.18
C GLY A 149 -17.95 -17.55 4.09
N TRP A 150 -18.14 -17.43 5.38
CA TRP A 150 -17.15 -17.82 6.39
C TRP A 150 -17.14 -19.32 6.71
N ARG A 151 -18.08 -20.11 6.21
CA ARG A 151 -18.06 -21.60 6.37
C ARG A 151 -16.81 -22.24 5.79
N ALA A 152 -16.21 -21.62 4.77
CA ALA A 152 -14.94 -22.05 4.21
C ALA A 152 -13.75 -21.88 5.18
N TYR A 153 -13.90 -21.10 6.24
CA TYR A 153 -12.85 -20.72 7.19
C TYR A 153 -13.17 -21.23 8.59
N PRO A 154 -12.43 -22.19 9.15
CA PRO A 154 -12.76 -22.82 10.44
C PRO A 154 -12.94 -21.83 11.59
N ALA A 155 -12.15 -20.75 11.66
CA ALA A 155 -12.27 -19.71 12.68
C ALA A 155 -13.18 -18.52 12.28
N GLY A 156 -13.84 -18.59 11.13
CA GLY A 156 -14.65 -17.49 10.59
C GLY A 156 -15.84 -17.11 11.47
N ALA A 157 -16.56 -18.09 12.00
CA ALA A 157 -17.68 -17.87 12.89
C ALA A 157 -17.29 -17.14 14.19
N ALA A 158 -16.14 -17.47 14.76
CA ALA A 158 -15.60 -16.79 15.94
C ALA A 158 -15.21 -15.33 15.62
N PHE A 159 -14.62 -15.08 14.45
CA PHE A 159 -14.29 -13.72 14.00
C PHE A 159 -15.56 -12.85 13.88
N LEU A 160 -16.61 -13.35 13.21
CA LEU A 160 -17.88 -12.64 13.07
C LEU A 160 -18.58 -12.39 14.41
N SER A 161 -18.61 -13.40 15.27
CA SER A 161 -19.21 -13.29 16.60
C SER A 161 -18.56 -12.16 17.41
N ARG A 162 -17.23 -12.06 17.39
CA ARG A 162 -16.49 -10.98 18.07
C ARG A 162 -16.79 -9.60 17.51
N LEU A 163 -16.90 -9.45 16.19
CA LEU A 163 -17.31 -8.18 15.55
C LEU A 163 -18.72 -7.77 16.01
N ARG A 164 -19.64 -8.73 16.04
CA ARG A 164 -21.06 -8.51 16.40
C ARG A 164 -21.25 -8.02 17.83
N VAL A 165 -20.44 -8.53 18.77
CA VAL A 165 -20.51 -8.09 20.18
C VAL A 165 -19.68 -6.83 20.45
N GLY A 166 -19.16 -6.19 19.41
CA GLY A 166 -18.41 -4.95 19.54
C GLY A 166 -16.94 -5.13 19.89
N GLU A 167 -16.39 -6.34 19.81
CA GLU A 167 -14.94 -6.57 19.92
C GLU A 167 -14.20 -6.18 18.65
N SER A 168 -12.89 -6.11 18.73
CA SER A 168 -12.00 -5.65 17.66
C SER A 168 -10.99 -6.72 17.23
N PRO A 169 -11.45 -7.86 16.68
CA PRO A 169 -10.57 -8.91 16.21
C PRO A 169 -9.74 -8.43 15.01
N ARG A 170 -8.53 -8.97 14.87
CA ARG A 170 -7.59 -8.65 13.79
C ARG A 170 -7.24 -9.92 13.05
N ALA A 171 -7.54 -9.97 11.76
CA ALA A 171 -7.39 -11.16 10.94
C ALA A 171 -6.73 -10.88 9.59
N ILE A 172 -5.88 -11.82 9.18
CA ILE A 172 -5.30 -11.88 7.85
C ILE A 172 -5.87 -13.11 7.15
N VAL A 173 -6.60 -12.91 6.07
CA VAL A 173 -7.38 -13.93 5.37
C VAL A 173 -6.76 -14.24 4.01
N THR A 174 -6.53 -15.52 3.73
CA THR A 174 -6.31 -15.99 2.36
C THR A 174 -7.65 -16.00 1.64
N ALA A 175 -7.88 -14.98 0.81
CA ALA A 175 -9.15 -14.79 0.14
C ALA A 175 -9.37 -15.85 -0.93
N LEU A 176 -10.58 -16.42 -0.95
CA LEU A 176 -11.06 -17.27 -2.03
C LEU A 176 -12.17 -16.53 -2.78
N ARG A 177 -11.95 -16.24 -4.06
CA ARG A 177 -12.85 -15.43 -4.88
C ARG A 177 -14.34 -15.82 -4.78
N PRO A 178 -14.74 -17.10 -4.79
CA PRO A 178 -16.16 -17.48 -4.67
C PRO A 178 -16.82 -17.08 -3.36
N TYR A 179 -16.04 -16.89 -2.30
CA TYR A 179 -16.55 -16.58 -0.95
C TYR A 179 -16.32 -15.12 -0.53
N LEU A 180 -15.44 -14.37 -1.23
CA LEU A 180 -14.97 -13.06 -0.77
C LEU A 180 -16.10 -12.05 -0.58
N ARG A 181 -17.05 -11.96 -1.53
CA ARG A 181 -18.20 -11.05 -1.44
C ARG A 181 -19.03 -11.33 -0.19
N ALA A 182 -19.40 -12.59 0.04
CA ALA A 182 -20.17 -12.99 1.21
C ALA A 182 -19.40 -12.75 2.52
N CYS A 183 -18.08 -13.05 2.54
CA CYS A 183 -17.23 -12.77 3.70
C CYS A 183 -17.20 -11.29 4.05
N LEU A 184 -17.07 -10.41 3.05
CA LEU A 184 -17.09 -8.96 3.25
C LEU A 184 -18.44 -8.47 3.75
N SER A 185 -19.53 -8.90 3.11
CA SER A 185 -20.89 -8.53 3.50
C SER A 185 -21.19 -8.94 4.95
N ASP A 186 -20.83 -10.16 5.34
CA ASP A 186 -20.99 -10.65 6.70
C ASP A 186 -20.19 -9.85 7.73
N ALA A 187 -18.90 -9.52 7.43
CA ALA A 187 -18.05 -8.76 8.33
C ALA A 187 -18.54 -7.31 8.49
N VAL A 188 -18.97 -6.67 7.39
CA VAL A 188 -19.57 -5.33 7.41
C VAL A 188 -20.87 -5.35 8.21
N ALA A 189 -21.77 -6.29 7.92
CA ALA A 189 -23.04 -6.44 8.63
C ALA A 189 -22.86 -6.64 10.14
N ALA A 190 -21.97 -7.55 10.54
CA ALA A 190 -21.67 -7.82 11.95
C ALA A 190 -21.14 -6.57 12.68
N THR A 191 -20.28 -5.79 12.02
CA THR A 191 -19.72 -4.57 12.61
C THR A 191 -20.75 -3.45 12.70
N VAL A 192 -21.53 -3.21 11.62
CA VAL A 192 -22.56 -2.16 11.61
C VAL A 192 -23.68 -2.49 12.61
N ALA A 193 -24.05 -3.77 12.75
CA ALA A 193 -25.01 -4.22 13.77
C ALA A 193 -24.54 -3.94 15.20
N SER A 194 -23.23 -3.85 15.45
CA SER A 194 -22.67 -3.43 16.75
C SER A 194 -22.69 -1.91 16.97
N GLY A 195 -23.25 -1.12 16.05
CA GLY A 195 -23.29 0.34 16.11
C GLY A 195 -21.97 1.02 15.71
N ARG A 196 -21.06 0.33 15.01
CA ARG A 196 -19.74 0.84 14.64
C ARG A 196 -19.57 0.90 13.12
N ALA A 197 -18.82 1.90 12.67
CA ALA A 197 -18.55 2.14 11.26
C ALA A 197 -17.45 1.20 10.70
N VAL A 198 -17.50 1.00 9.38
CA VAL A 198 -16.53 0.19 8.63
C VAL A 198 -15.87 1.05 7.54
N ILE A 199 -14.57 0.88 7.38
CA ILE A 199 -13.79 1.42 6.26
C ILE A 199 -13.27 0.25 5.43
N VAL A 200 -13.59 0.21 4.12
CA VAL A 200 -13.04 -0.76 3.17
C VAL A 200 -12.10 -0.04 2.21
N VAL A 201 -10.86 -0.50 2.15
CA VAL A 201 -9.79 0.07 1.33
C VAL A 201 -9.45 -0.89 0.20
N THR A 202 -9.45 -0.40 -1.03
CA THR A 202 -9.16 -1.16 -2.25
C THR A 202 -8.03 -0.50 -3.06
N PRO A 203 -7.34 -1.24 -3.93
CA PRO A 203 -6.26 -0.69 -4.74
C PRO A 203 -6.66 0.40 -5.74
N THR A 204 -7.90 0.35 -6.26
CA THR A 204 -8.39 1.28 -7.31
C THR A 204 -9.77 1.81 -7.03
N GLY A 205 -10.08 3.00 -7.57
CA GLY A 205 -11.44 3.58 -7.49
C GLY A 205 -12.50 2.73 -8.17
N GLU A 206 -12.16 2.06 -9.26
CA GLU A 206 -13.04 1.12 -9.95
C GLU A 206 -13.40 -0.08 -9.06
N HIS A 207 -12.39 -0.68 -8.40
CA HIS A 207 -12.61 -1.76 -7.44
C HIS A 207 -13.43 -1.26 -6.24
N ALA A 208 -13.17 -0.04 -5.74
CA ALA A 208 -13.97 0.57 -4.67
C ALA A 208 -15.45 0.71 -5.07
N ALA A 209 -15.73 1.23 -6.26
CA ALA A 209 -17.09 1.39 -6.75
C ALA A 209 -17.81 0.03 -6.96
N HIS A 210 -17.05 -1.01 -7.37
CA HIS A 210 -17.60 -2.35 -7.49
C HIS A 210 -17.97 -2.95 -6.14
N VAL A 211 -17.04 -2.92 -5.18
CA VAL A 211 -17.27 -3.42 -3.81
C VAL A 211 -18.39 -2.65 -3.10
N ALA A 212 -18.44 -1.32 -3.26
CA ALA A 212 -19.51 -0.50 -2.70
C ALA A 212 -20.88 -0.96 -3.19
N ARG A 213 -21.02 -1.17 -4.50
CA ARG A 213 -22.28 -1.62 -5.12
C ARG A 213 -22.67 -3.01 -4.63
N GLU A 214 -21.73 -3.96 -4.57
CA GLU A 214 -21.99 -5.30 -4.05
C GLU A 214 -22.49 -5.27 -2.58
N LEU A 215 -21.84 -4.45 -1.74
CA LEU A 215 -22.25 -4.28 -0.34
C LEU A 215 -23.60 -3.57 -0.20
N GLU A 216 -23.90 -2.58 -1.06
CA GLU A 216 -25.23 -1.94 -1.10
C GLU A 216 -26.33 -2.92 -1.50
N GLU A 217 -26.08 -3.77 -2.52
CA GLU A 217 -27.00 -4.81 -2.98
C GLU A 217 -27.27 -5.85 -1.89
N ASP A 218 -26.22 -6.31 -1.20
CA ASP A 218 -26.33 -7.38 -0.20
C ASP A 218 -26.97 -6.89 1.10
N LEU A 219 -26.64 -5.67 1.55
CA LEU A 219 -26.94 -5.18 2.90
C LEU A 219 -28.00 -4.06 2.94
N GLY A 220 -28.29 -3.43 1.81
CA GLY A 220 -29.14 -2.24 1.76
C GLY A 220 -28.52 -1.01 2.46
N ILE A 221 -27.21 -1.02 2.72
CA ILE A 221 -26.48 0.08 3.35
C ILE A 221 -25.80 0.90 2.27
N ARG A 222 -26.10 2.19 2.19
CA ARG A 222 -25.40 3.07 1.26
C ARG A 222 -23.95 3.24 1.68
N ALA A 223 -23.02 2.96 0.78
CA ALA A 223 -21.59 3.16 0.97
C ALA A 223 -21.18 4.57 0.54
N ALA A 224 -20.44 5.28 1.39
CA ALA A 224 -19.81 6.54 1.01
C ALA A 224 -18.48 6.27 0.31
N LEU A 225 -18.33 6.75 -0.93
CA LEU A 225 -17.09 6.59 -1.70
C LEU A 225 -16.05 7.65 -1.30
N SER A 226 -14.78 7.22 -1.10
CA SER A 226 -13.67 8.11 -0.77
C SER A 226 -12.41 7.75 -1.57
N GLY A 227 -11.82 8.74 -2.23
CA GLY A 227 -10.63 8.57 -3.07
C GLY A 227 -10.93 8.26 -4.53
N GLY A 228 -9.89 7.98 -5.32
CA GLY A 228 -10.04 7.73 -6.75
C GLY A 228 -10.56 8.97 -7.51
N GLU A 229 -11.62 8.80 -8.28
CA GLU A 229 -12.26 9.84 -9.10
C GLU A 229 -13.27 10.72 -8.34
N VAL A 230 -13.44 10.48 -7.03
CA VAL A 230 -14.35 11.27 -6.19
C VAL A 230 -13.87 12.71 -6.11
N SER A 231 -14.77 13.66 -6.34
CA SER A 231 -14.45 15.09 -6.33
C SER A 231 -13.89 15.58 -4.99
N PRO A 232 -13.06 16.63 -4.94
CA PRO A 232 -12.59 17.20 -3.67
C PRO A 232 -13.74 17.62 -2.74
N GLU A 233 -14.83 18.16 -3.28
CA GLU A 233 -16.04 18.55 -2.53
C GLU A 233 -16.65 17.32 -1.84
N GLU A 234 -16.86 16.25 -2.58
CA GLU A 234 -17.48 15.04 -2.03
C GLU A 234 -16.57 14.35 -1.01
N ARG A 235 -15.25 14.30 -1.25
CA ARG A 235 -14.30 13.79 -0.26
C ARG A 235 -14.36 14.56 1.05
N TYR A 236 -14.48 15.90 0.98
CA TYR A 236 -14.61 16.73 2.17
C TYR A 236 -15.96 16.50 2.87
N ARG A 237 -17.06 16.34 2.12
CA ARG A 237 -18.39 16.00 2.64
C ARG A 237 -18.37 14.67 3.40
N VAL A 238 -17.81 13.63 2.77
CA VAL A 238 -17.64 12.29 3.39
C VAL A 238 -16.82 12.39 4.68
N HIS A 239 -15.73 13.15 4.66
CA HIS A 239 -14.86 13.32 5.83
C HIS A 239 -15.61 13.93 7.03
N ILE A 240 -16.37 15.01 6.80
CA ILE A 240 -17.18 15.65 7.86
C ILE A 240 -18.31 14.72 8.32
N ALA A 241 -19.08 14.17 7.40
CA ALA A 241 -20.19 13.28 7.75
C ALA A 241 -19.70 12.07 8.57
N ALA A 242 -18.53 11.51 8.23
CA ALA A 242 -17.92 10.42 8.97
C ALA A 242 -17.45 10.84 10.36
N SER A 243 -16.83 12.04 10.52
CA SER A 243 -16.41 12.57 11.82
C SER A 243 -17.59 12.83 12.75
N LEU A 244 -18.76 13.13 12.20
CA LEU A 244 -20.03 13.32 12.92
C LEU A 244 -20.78 12.00 13.20
N GLY A 245 -20.22 10.84 12.85
CA GLY A 245 -20.84 9.54 13.06
C GLY A 245 -22.06 9.26 12.17
N ARG A 246 -22.16 9.92 11.00
CA ARG A 246 -23.31 9.81 10.10
C ARG A 246 -23.17 8.74 9.03
N ILE A 247 -21.98 8.17 8.87
CA ILE A 247 -21.65 7.20 7.81
C ILE A 247 -21.27 5.87 8.41
N PRO A 248 -22.06 4.81 8.22
CA PRO A 248 -21.75 3.46 8.71
C PRO A 248 -20.72 2.73 7.86
N LEU A 249 -20.61 3.06 6.56
CA LEU A 249 -19.75 2.36 5.61
C LEU A 249 -19.05 3.35 4.67
N VAL A 250 -17.74 3.32 4.69
CA VAL A 250 -16.86 4.04 3.75
C VAL A 250 -16.14 3.01 2.89
N VAL A 251 -16.17 3.18 1.57
CA VAL A 251 -15.39 2.35 0.63
C VAL A 251 -14.53 3.27 -0.21
N GLY A 252 -13.25 2.94 -0.40
CA GLY A 252 -12.40 3.82 -1.18
C GLY A 252 -11.01 3.27 -1.46
N THR A 253 -10.15 4.14 -1.95
CA THR A 253 -8.73 3.81 -2.21
C THR A 253 -7.87 4.09 -0.97
N ARG A 254 -6.55 4.02 -1.08
CA ARG A 254 -5.62 4.22 0.04
C ARG A 254 -5.92 5.43 0.92
N SER A 255 -6.46 6.52 0.36
CA SER A 255 -6.84 7.70 1.15
C SER A 255 -8.05 7.48 2.06
N ALA A 256 -8.90 6.49 1.77
CA ALA A 256 -10.06 6.18 2.61
C ALA A 256 -9.66 5.73 4.02
N VAL A 257 -8.46 5.15 4.19
CA VAL A 257 -7.95 4.74 5.50
C VAL A 257 -7.83 5.91 6.49
N TRP A 258 -7.82 7.16 6.02
CA TRP A 258 -7.76 8.36 6.83
C TRP A 258 -9.11 8.96 7.19
N VAL A 259 -10.22 8.47 6.62
CA VAL A 259 -11.56 8.99 6.92
C VAL A 259 -11.89 8.76 8.40
N PRO A 260 -12.28 9.79 9.17
CA PRO A 260 -12.50 9.72 10.61
C PRO A 260 -13.88 9.11 10.95
N ALA A 261 -14.15 7.90 10.47
CA ALA A 261 -15.40 7.18 10.76
C ALA A 261 -15.53 6.92 12.27
N THR A 262 -16.62 7.41 12.87
CA THR A 262 -16.81 7.38 14.32
C THR A 262 -18.19 6.82 14.68
N PRO A 263 -18.26 5.86 15.63
CA PRO A 263 -17.16 5.07 16.19
C PRO A 263 -16.63 4.02 15.20
N LEU A 264 -15.32 3.93 15.05
CA LEU A 264 -14.70 2.98 14.13
C LEU A 264 -14.71 1.56 14.69
N GLY A 265 -15.26 0.60 13.93
CA GLY A 265 -15.34 -0.81 14.33
C GLY A 265 -14.38 -1.72 13.57
N LEU A 266 -14.23 -1.50 12.26
CA LEU A 266 -13.44 -2.38 11.41
C LEU A 266 -12.79 -1.59 10.28
N ILE A 267 -11.52 -1.87 10.02
CA ILE A 267 -10.84 -1.51 8.76
C ILE A 267 -10.62 -2.78 7.95
N VAL A 268 -11.05 -2.77 6.70
CA VAL A 268 -10.81 -3.85 5.73
C VAL A 268 -9.81 -3.36 4.70
N ILE A 269 -8.75 -4.14 4.46
CA ILE A 269 -7.78 -3.90 3.38
C ILE A 269 -7.88 -5.06 2.39
N LEU A 270 -8.20 -4.74 1.15
CA LEU A 270 -8.20 -5.72 0.06
C LEU A 270 -6.90 -5.61 -0.73
N ASP A 271 -6.28 -6.76 -1.02
CA ASP A 271 -5.04 -6.88 -1.80
C ASP A 271 -3.89 -6.04 -1.23
N ASP A 272 -3.57 -6.26 0.05
CA ASP A 272 -2.58 -5.50 0.82
C ASP A 272 -1.17 -5.44 0.21
N GLY A 273 -0.80 -6.38 -0.66
CA GLY A 273 0.45 -6.38 -1.41
C GLY A 273 0.44 -5.50 -2.67
N ASP A 274 -0.67 -4.82 -3.00
CA ASP A 274 -0.74 -3.97 -4.19
C ASP A 274 -0.04 -2.62 -3.96
N ASP A 275 0.88 -2.25 -4.86
CA ASP A 275 1.68 -1.02 -4.78
C ASP A 275 0.84 0.26 -4.84
N ARG A 276 -0.40 0.21 -5.37
CA ARG A 276 -1.35 1.32 -5.40
C ARG A 276 -1.89 1.67 -4.01
N LEU A 277 -1.79 0.78 -3.03
CA LEU A 277 -2.11 1.06 -1.63
C LEU A 277 -1.03 1.87 -0.90
N ARG A 278 0.16 2.03 -1.51
CA ARG A 278 1.22 2.87 -0.99
C ARG A 278 1.05 4.32 -1.45
N GLU A 279 1.32 5.28 -0.56
CA GLU A 279 1.33 6.69 -0.89
C GLU A 279 2.57 7.01 -1.77
N ARG A 280 2.34 7.74 -2.86
CA ARG A 280 3.41 8.12 -3.79
C ARG A 280 4.21 9.33 -3.30
N ARG A 281 3.53 10.22 -2.56
CA ARG A 281 4.17 11.37 -1.93
C ARG A 281 4.80 10.96 -0.60
N PHE A 282 5.81 11.70 -0.18
CA PHE A 282 6.37 11.54 1.17
C PHE A 282 5.24 11.73 2.21
N PRO A 283 5.17 10.89 3.25
CA PRO A 283 6.15 9.92 3.76
C PRO A 283 6.10 8.50 3.16
N ARG A 284 5.32 8.25 2.13
CA ARG A 284 5.23 6.96 1.41
C ARG A 284 4.76 5.77 2.25
N CYS A 285 4.02 6.03 3.33
CA CYS A 285 3.33 4.97 4.08
C CYS A 285 2.28 4.28 3.20
N ASP A 286 1.97 3.03 3.48
CA ASP A 286 0.86 2.35 2.82
C ASP A 286 -0.39 2.29 3.71
N ALA A 287 -1.52 1.89 3.13
CA ALA A 287 -2.80 1.81 3.83
C ALA A 287 -2.75 0.84 5.02
N LEU A 288 -1.98 -0.25 4.94
CA LEU A 288 -1.84 -1.20 6.04
C LEU A 288 -1.08 -0.60 7.22
N ASP A 289 -0.02 0.23 6.97
CA ASP A 289 0.69 0.94 8.04
C ASP A 289 -0.27 1.84 8.82
N VAL A 290 -1.10 2.59 8.09
CA VAL A 290 -2.07 3.50 8.68
C VAL A 290 -3.15 2.74 9.43
N ALA A 291 -3.70 1.68 8.83
CA ALA A 291 -4.73 0.84 9.44
C ALA A 291 -4.26 0.23 10.76
N VAL A 292 -3.02 -0.29 10.82
CA VAL A 292 -2.42 -0.83 12.05
C VAL A 292 -2.36 0.23 13.15
N GLN A 293 -1.92 1.47 12.83
CA GLN A 293 -1.88 2.54 13.83
C GLN A 293 -3.28 2.98 14.26
N ARG A 294 -4.21 3.11 13.32
CA ARG A 294 -5.60 3.45 13.64
C ARG A 294 -6.29 2.39 14.51
N CYS A 295 -6.14 1.12 14.17
CA CYS A 295 -6.67 0.03 14.99
C CYS A 295 -6.10 0.04 16.41
N ALA A 296 -4.83 0.39 16.58
CA ALA A 296 -4.22 0.49 17.89
C ALA A 296 -4.70 1.71 18.70
N VAL A 297 -4.97 2.85 18.03
CA VAL A 297 -5.43 4.09 18.67
C VAL A 297 -6.93 4.06 18.96
N GLU A 298 -7.73 3.59 17.99
CA GLU A 298 -9.19 3.66 18.03
C GLU A 298 -9.85 2.39 18.59
N GLY A 299 -9.08 1.34 18.87
CA GLY A 299 -9.61 0.06 19.32
C GLY A 299 -10.45 -0.63 18.25
N ALA A 300 -10.14 -0.46 16.97
CA ALA A 300 -10.86 -1.06 15.87
C ALA A 300 -10.29 -2.44 15.49
N GLY A 301 -11.13 -3.28 14.88
CA GLY A 301 -10.70 -4.53 14.23
C GLY A 301 -9.99 -4.29 12.92
N LEU A 302 -9.26 -5.30 12.44
CA LEU A 302 -8.63 -5.32 11.12
C LEU A 302 -8.99 -6.61 10.39
N LEU A 303 -9.35 -6.48 9.11
CA LEU A 303 -9.49 -7.58 8.18
C LEU A 303 -8.63 -7.29 6.94
N VAL A 304 -7.59 -8.08 6.72
CA VAL A 304 -6.84 -8.03 5.47
C VAL A 304 -7.21 -9.26 4.66
N ALA A 305 -7.67 -9.06 3.43
CA ALA A 305 -8.10 -10.16 2.56
C ALA A 305 -7.46 -10.05 1.18
N SER A 306 -6.63 -11.03 0.82
CA SER A 306 -5.87 -11.06 -0.43
C SER A 306 -5.78 -12.50 -0.95
N ASN A 307 -5.75 -12.68 -2.28
CA ASN A 307 -5.41 -13.97 -2.89
C ASN A 307 -3.97 -14.39 -2.56
N ALA A 308 -3.06 -13.40 -2.51
CA ALA A 308 -1.68 -13.59 -2.10
C ALA A 308 -1.43 -12.80 -0.83
N ARG A 309 -0.96 -13.47 0.21
CA ARG A 309 -0.60 -12.82 1.47
C ARG A 309 0.70 -12.06 1.32
N SER A 310 0.73 -10.77 1.69
CA SER A 310 1.99 -10.02 1.73
C SER A 310 2.89 -10.50 2.87
N VAL A 311 4.20 -10.36 2.69
CA VAL A 311 5.18 -10.66 3.74
C VAL A 311 4.97 -9.75 4.96
N LYS A 312 4.52 -8.54 4.73
CA LYS A 312 4.18 -7.57 5.78
C LYS A 312 2.97 -8.02 6.60
N ALA A 313 1.90 -8.49 5.95
CA ALA A 313 0.75 -9.07 6.64
C ALA A 313 1.14 -10.35 7.41
N GLN A 314 2.02 -11.18 6.84
CA GLN A 314 2.55 -12.36 7.53
C GLN A 314 3.38 -11.99 8.77
N ALA A 315 4.12 -10.90 8.75
CA ALA A 315 4.84 -10.42 9.93
C ALA A 315 3.89 -10.02 11.07
N LEU A 316 2.70 -9.47 10.76
CA LEU A 316 1.67 -9.19 11.77
C LEU A 316 1.10 -10.47 12.40
N VAL A 317 0.95 -11.55 11.62
CA VAL A 317 0.55 -12.86 12.15
C VAL A 317 1.65 -13.44 13.03
N ARG A 318 2.89 -13.44 12.56
CA ARG A 318 4.03 -13.98 13.30
C ARG A 318 4.28 -13.27 14.63
N SER A 319 4.06 -11.96 14.69
CA SER A 319 4.16 -11.19 15.94
C SER A 319 2.99 -11.42 16.92
N GLY A 320 1.97 -12.18 16.54
CA GLY A 320 0.75 -12.37 17.31
C GLY A 320 -0.19 -11.14 17.35
N TRP A 321 0.11 -10.10 16.56
CA TRP A 321 -0.74 -8.90 16.49
C TRP A 321 -2.06 -9.14 15.73
N ALA A 322 -2.05 -10.05 14.76
CA ALA A 322 -3.23 -10.54 14.04
C ALA A 322 -3.23 -12.08 14.00
N VAL A 323 -4.40 -12.66 13.73
CA VAL A 323 -4.55 -14.11 13.54
C VAL A 323 -4.66 -14.45 12.06
N SER A 324 -4.16 -15.61 11.66
CA SER A 324 -4.38 -16.16 10.32
C SER A 324 -5.76 -16.81 10.23
N LEU A 325 -6.53 -16.48 9.21
CA LEU A 325 -7.76 -17.16 8.84
C LEU A 325 -7.59 -17.80 7.46
N ASP A 326 -7.08 -19.02 7.46
CA ASP A 326 -6.89 -19.78 6.23
C ASP A 326 -8.11 -20.68 5.97
N PRO A 327 -8.48 -20.91 4.69
CA PRO A 327 -9.61 -21.76 4.36
C PRO A 327 -9.32 -23.23 4.69
N ALA A 328 -10.38 -23.99 4.95
CA ALA A 328 -10.28 -25.44 5.08
C ALA A 328 -9.73 -26.06 3.77
N PRO A 329 -8.91 -27.11 3.84
CA PRO A 329 -8.28 -27.72 2.65
C PRO A 329 -9.28 -28.15 1.57
N ASP A 330 -10.46 -28.62 1.96
CA ASP A 330 -11.51 -29.01 1.01
C ASP A 330 -12.13 -27.79 0.31
N ALA A 331 -12.41 -26.73 1.05
CA ALA A 331 -12.91 -25.47 0.49
C ALA A 331 -11.88 -24.83 -0.44
N LEU A 332 -10.60 -24.88 -0.08
CA LEU A 332 -9.50 -24.40 -0.92
C LEU A 332 -9.49 -25.15 -2.27
N ARG A 333 -9.49 -26.48 -2.24
CA ARG A 333 -9.51 -27.31 -3.46
C ARG A 333 -10.73 -27.10 -4.30
N ALA A 334 -11.89 -26.92 -3.67
CA ALA A 334 -13.15 -26.67 -4.37
C ALA A 334 -13.23 -25.28 -5.03
N ALA A 335 -12.49 -24.29 -4.52
CA ALA A 335 -12.57 -22.89 -4.97
C ALA A 335 -11.45 -22.47 -5.94
N THR A 336 -10.40 -23.30 -6.11
CA THR A 336 -9.20 -22.91 -6.86
C THR A 336 -9.05 -23.68 -8.18
N PRO A 337 -8.35 -23.12 -9.18
CA PRO A 337 -8.01 -23.83 -10.41
C PRO A 337 -6.92 -24.88 -10.15
N ARG A 338 -6.76 -25.80 -11.12
CA ARG A 338 -5.63 -26.74 -11.14
C ARG A 338 -4.46 -26.13 -11.89
N VAL A 339 -3.42 -25.73 -11.16
CA VAL A 339 -2.27 -25.05 -11.76
C VAL A 339 -1.22 -26.07 -12.19
N HIS A 340 -0.77 -25.95 -13.43
CA HIS A 340 0.32 -26.70 -14.04
C HIS A 340 1.49 -25.75 -14.33
N LEU A 341 2.70 -26.27 -14.22
CA LEU A 341 3.91 -25.54 -14.60
C LEU A 341 4.43 -26.11 -15.92
N HIS A 342 4.89 -25.23 -16.80
CA HIS A 342 5.63 -25.60 -17.99
C HIS A 342 7.04 -25.01 -17.86
N GLY A 343 7.89 -25.77 -17.20
CA GLY A 343 9.29 -25.45 -16.99
C GLY A 343 10.22 -26.13 -18.00
N GLU A 344 11.47 -26.32 -17.61
CA GLU A 344 12.51 -26.86 -18.47
C GLU A 344 12.28 -28.37 -18.81
N ALA A 345 11.80 -29.15 -17.83
CA ALA A 345 11.53 -30.56 -18.01
C ALA A 345 10.40 -30.81 -19.04
N GLU A 346 9.30 -30.06 -18.92
CA GLU A 346 8.15 -30.13 -19.81
C GLU A 346 8.55 -29.62 -21.21
N ALA A 347 9.30 -28.53 -21.30
CA ALA A 347 9.81 -28.00 -22.56
C ALA A 347 10.70 -29.01 -23.27
N HIS A 348 11.57 -29.70 -22.53
CA HIS A 348 12.42 -30.74 -23.09
C HIS A 348 11.63 -31.94 -23.60
N SER A 349 10.60 -32.36 -22.86
CA SER A 349 9.72 -33.47 -23.27
C SER A 349 8.90 -33.18 -24.52
N GLU A 350 8.58 -31.91 -24.79
CA GLU A 350 7.88 -31.46 -26.02
C GLU A 350 8.82 -31.24 -27.23
N GLY A 351 10.14 -31.33 -27.02
CA GLY A 351 11.14 -31.09 -28.07
C GLY A 351 11.17 -29.61 -28.51
N ALA A 352 11.37 -29.36 -29.80
CA ALA A 352 11.51 -28.00 -30.33
C ALA A 352 10.27 -27.11 -30.06
N GLY A 353 9.08 -27.69 -30.04
CA GLY A 353 7.82 -26.97 -29.75
C GLY A 353 7.68 -26.53 -28.31
N GLY A 354 8.33 -27.20 -27.37
CA GLY A 354 8.31 -26.87 -25.93
C GLY A 354 9.13 -25.65 -25.58
N HIS A 355 10.17 -25.35 -26.37
CA HIS A 355 11.03 -24.17 -26.18
C HIS A 355 10.50 -22.90 -26.86
N MET A 356 9.34 -22.99 -27.53
CA MET A 356 8.67 -21.82 -28.08
C MET A 356 8.12 -20.94 -26.94
N ARG A 357 8.08 -19.63 -27.15
CA ARG A 357 7.48 -18.69 -26.18
C ARG A 357 6.03 -19.06 -25.82
N ILE A 358 5.25 -19.51 -26.81
CA ILE A 358 3.94 -20.12 -26.61
C ILE A 358 4.09 -21.62 -26.93
N PRO A 359 4.32 -22.48 -25.93
CA PRO A 359 4.58 -23.90 -26.15
C PRO A 359 3.32 -24.65 -26.62
N GLN A 360 3.53 -25.84 -27.14
CA GLN A 360 2.44 -26.68 -27.63
C GLN A 360 1.40 -26.98 -26.55
N ALA A 361 1.83 -27.16 -25.29
CA ALA A 361 0.93 -27.35 -24.15
C ALA A 361 -0.02 -26.15 -23.99
N ALA A 362 0.50 -24.91 -24.12
CA ALA A 362 -0.32 -23.70 -24.05
C ALA A 362 -1.35 -23.66 -25.18
N LEU A 363 -0.94 -23.92 -26.42
CA LEU A 363 -1.87 -23.94 -27.57
C LEU A 363 -2.94 -25.03 -27.45
N ARG A 364 -2.58 -26.21 -26.93
CA ARG A 364 -3.55 -27.29 -26.66
C ARG A 364 -4.57 -26.85 -25.60
N MET A 365 -4.11 -26.28 -24.49
CA MET A 365 -4.98 -25.79 -23.42
C MET A 365 -5.92 -24.68 -23.92
N LEU A 366 -5.44 -23.73 -24.72
CA LEU A 366 -6.27 -22.67 -25.32
C LEU A 366 -7.37 -23.25 -26.21
N ARG A 367 -7.02 -24.18 -27.15
CA ARG A 367 -8.00 -24.79 -28.02
C ARG A 367 -9.07 -25.57 -27.23
N GLN A 368 -8.68 -26.26 -26.18
CA GLN A 368 -9.61 -26.97 -25.31
C GLN A 368 -10.50 -26.02 -24.53
N GLY A 369 -9.93 -24.97 -23.93
CA GLY A 369 -10.66 -23.95 -23.16
C GLY A 369 -11.68 -23.21 -24.01
N LEU A 370 -11.34 -22.84 -25.25
CA LEU A 370 -12.25 -22.17 -26.19
C LEU A 370 -13.49 -22.99 -26.56
N ARG A 371 -13.49 -24.30 -26.35
CA ARG A 371 -14.70 -25.13 -26.54
C ARG A 371 -15.74 -24.93 -25.45
N THR A 372 -15.34 -24.42 -24.29
CA THR A 372 -16.19 -24.30 -23.09
C THR A 372 -16.39 -22.85 -22.62
N GLY A 373 -15.61 -21.88 -23.14
CA GLY A 373 -15.75 -20.48 -22.77
C GLY A 373 -14.54 -19.61 -23.08
N PRO A 374 -14.49 -18.43 -22.52
CA PRO A 374 -13.36 -17.51 -22.70
C PRO A 374 -12.10 -18.02 -22.00
N VAL A 375 -10.94 -17.69 -22.58
CA VAL A 375 -9.62 -18.07 -22.07
C VAL A 375 -8.76 -16.83 -21.84
N LEU A 376 -7.94 -16.85 -20.80
CA LEU A 376 -7.07 -15.75 -20.42
C LEU A 376 -5.61 -16.07 -20.76
N ILE A 377 -4.91 -15.11 -21.36
CA ILE A 377 -3.45 -15.10 -21.47
C ILE A 377 -2.95 -13.87 -20.74
N GLN A 378 -2.23 -14.06 -19.65
CA GLN A 378 -1.54 -12.97 -18.96
C GLN A 378 -0.12 -12.86 -19.48
N VAL A 379 0.30 -11.64 -19.81
CA VAL A 379 1.68 -11.30 -20.18
C VAL A 379 2.25 -10.23 -19.22
N ALA A 380 3.57 -10.14 -19.11
CA ALA A 380 4.21 -9.11 -18.32
C ALA A 380 3.86 -7.71 -18.88
N ALA A 381 3.59 -6.73 -17.99
CA ALA A 381 3.29 -5.36 -18.39
C ALA A 381 4.47 -4.70 -19.11
N ALA A 382 4.21 -3.92 -20.16
CA ALA A 382 5.21 -3.07 -20.80
C ALA A 382 5.62 -1.94 -19.82
N GLY A 383 6.92 -1.55 -19.81
CA GLY A 383 7.41 -0.40 -19.02
C GLY A 383 8.25 -0.73 -17.79
N TYR A 384 8.36 -1.99 -17.38
CA TYR A 384 9.35 -2.40 -16.39
C TYR A 384 10.72 -2.68 -17.05
N TRP A 385 11.81 -2.54 -16.27
CA TRP A 385 13.21 -2.69 -16.73
C TRP A 385 13.39 -3.85 -17.71
N PRO A 386 14.13 -3.66 -18.80
CA PRO A 386 14.30 -4.66 -19.85
C PRO A 386 15.16 -5.83 -19.35
N THR A 387 14.54 -6.75 -18.62
CA THR A 387 15.16 -8.01 -18.21
C THR A 387 15.56 -8.80 -19.44
N VAL A 388 16.77 -9.33 -19.47
CA VAL A 388 17.29 -10.13 -20.56
C VAL A 388 17.44 -11.59 -20.17
N VAL A 389 17.20 -12.47 -21.13
CA VAL A 389 17.32 -13.92 -20.98
C VAL A 389 18.24 -14.48 -22.07
N CYS A 390 18.82 -15.64 -21.81
CA CYS A 390 19.54 -16.40 -22.82
C CYS A 390 18.60 -16.75 -23.99
N ARG A 391 19.03 -16.44 -25.21
CA ARG A 391 18.23 -16.73 -26.40
C ARG A 391 17.99 -18.22 -26.63
N ARG A 392 18.90 -19.08 -26.13
CA ARG A 392 18.87 -20.53 -26.35
C ARG A 392 18.01 -21.30 -25.34
N CYS A 393 18.01 -20.91 -24.05
CA CYS A 393 17.37 -21.68 -22.99
C CYS A 393 16.55 -20.85 -22.00
N ASP A 394 16.27 -19.59 -22.32
CA ASP A 394 15.48 -18.65 -21.52
C ASP A 394 15.95 -18.45 -20.08
N HIS A 395 17.15 -18.92 -19.73
CA HIS A 395 17.76 -18.66 -18.45
C HIS A 395 17.96 -17.16 -18.26
N LEU A 396 17.51 -16.62 -17.11
CA LEU A 396 17.71 -15.21 -16.76
C LEU A 396 19.18 -14.84 -16.78
N ALA A 397 19.52 -13.77 -17.50
CA ALA A 397 20.87 -13.27 -17.53
C ALA A 397 21.20 -12.60 -16.18
N ARG A 398 22.20 -13.15 -15.51
CA ARG A 398 22.72 -12.65 -14.25
C ARG A 398 24.12 -12.09 -14.41
N CYS A 399 24.43 -11.07 -13.63
CA CYS A 399 25.76 -10.47 -13.61
C CYS A 399 26.80 -11.51 -13.12
N PRO A 400 27.89 -11.73 -13.85
CA PRO A 400 28.91 -12.68 -13.42
C PRO A 400 29.68 -12.23 -12.17
N HIS A 401 29.54 -10.94 -11.78
CA HIS A 401 30.25 -10.37 -10.64
C HIS A 401 29.44 -10.42 -9.34
N CYS A 402 28.14 -10.08 -9.38
CA CYS A 402 27.31 -9.98 -8.18
C CYS A 402 26.00 -10.78 -8.26
N SER A 403 25.81 -11.55 -9.34
CA SER A 403 24.56 -12.30 -9.62
C SER A 403 23.30 -11.43 -9.73
N GLY A 404 23.45 -10.10 -9.78
CA GLY A 404 22.34 -9.17 -10.02
C GLY A 404 21.73 -9.34 -11.40
N PRO A 405 20.48 -8.89 -11.61
CA PRO A 405 19.82 -8.96 -12.91
C PRO A 405 20.50 -8.05 -13.91
N LEU A 406 20.61 -8.53 -15.14
CA LEU A 406 21.11 -7.73 -16.25
C LEU A 406 19.95 -7.10 -17.02
N SER A 407 20.13 -5.86 -17.44
CA SER A 407 19.26 -5.14 -18.35
C SER A 407 20.01 -4.77 -19.63
N MET A 408 19.28 -4.60 -20.72
CA MET A 408 19.84 -4.20 -22.00
C MET A 408 19.08 -2.98 -22.52
N ASP A 409 19.80 -1.92 -22.86
CA ASP A 409 19.21 -0.72 -23.45
C ASP A 409 18.88 -0.91 -24.94
N ALA A 410 18.27 0.10 -25.55
CA ALA A 410 17.91 0.09 -26.96
C ALA A 410 19.13 -0.04 -27.91
N GLY A 411 20.32 0.31 -27.45
CA GLY A 411 21.59 0.19 -28.17
C GLY A 411 22.26 -1.18 -28.00
N GLY A 412 21.66 -2.09 -27.21
CA GLY A 412 22.24 -3.42 -26.95
C GLY A 412 23.28 -3.44 -25.83
N ARG A 413 23.47 -2.35 -25.09
CA ARG A 413 24.43 -2.25 -23.98
C ARG A 413 23.85 -2.96 -22.75
N LEU A 414 24.66 -3.83 -22.17
CA LEU A 414 24.28 -4.66 -21.03
C LEU A 414 24.75 -4.03 -19.72
N THR A 415 23.86 -3.80 -18.77
CA THR A 415 24.18 -3.20 -17.47
C THR A 415 23.58 -4.02 -16.33
N CYS A 416 24.30 -4.15 -15.22
CA CYS A 416 23.80 -4.82 -14.02
C CYS A 416 22.97 -3.85 -13.16
N GLY A 417 21.74 -4.25 -12.81
CA GLY A 417 20.84 -3.46 -11.95
C GLY A 417 21.29 -3.35 -10.49
N TRP A 418 22.30 -4.13 -10.03
CA TRP A 418 22.78 -4.06 -8.64
C TRP A 418 24.14 -3.36 -8.50
N CYS A 419 25.11 -3.68 -9.35
CA CYS A 419 26.47 -3.15 -9.21
C CYS A 419 26.88 -2.19 -10.33
N ASP A 420 25.95 -1.86 -11.23
CA ASP A 420 26.10 -0.92 -12.35
C ASP A 420 27.27 -1.26 -13.31
N ARG A 421 27.81 -2.49 -13.21
CA ARG A 421 28.88 -2.94 -14.11
C ARG A 421 28.32 -3.38 -15.45
N GLU A 422 29.10 -3.14 -16.48
CA GLU A 422 28.86 -3.62 -17.84
C GLU A 422 29.65 -4.91 -18.08
N PRO A 423 29.01 -6.08 -18.07
CA PRO A 423 29.72 -7.32 -18.40
C PRO A 423 30.05 -7.36 -19.89
N THR A 424 31.33 -7.29 -20.22
CA THR A 424 31.85 -7.31 -21.62
C THR A 424 31.73 -8.68 -22.27
N SER A 425 31.60 -9.75 -21.48
CA SER A 425 31.45 -11.12 -21.97
C SER A 425 30.55 -11.94 -21.08
N TRP A 426 29.27 -11.95 -21.40
CA TRP A 426 28.32 -12.80 -20.69
C TRP A 426 28.22 -14.19 -21.33
N ARG A 427 28.16 -15.23 -20.50
CA ARG A 427 27.83 -16.60 -20.91
C ARG A 427 26.71 -17.16 -20.03
N CYS A 428 25.78 -17.85 -20.65
CA CYS A 428 24.73 -18.52 -19.92
C CYS A 428 25.33 -19.65 -19.05
N PRO A 429 25.11 -19.65 -17.73
CA PRO A 429 25.62 -20.71 -16.87
C PRO A 429 24.95 -22.06 -17.14
N GLN A 430 23.77 -22.08 -17.78
CA GLN A 430 23.00 -23.28 -18.05
C GLN A 430 23.40 -23.98 -19.36
N CYS A 431 23.55 -23.21 -20.45
CA CYS A 431 23.76 -23.78 -21.79
C CYS A 431 25.01 -23.24 -22.52
N SER A 432 25.79 -22.41 -21.86
CA SER A 432 26.99 -21.72 -22.39
C SER A 432 26.71 -20.82 -23.60
N GLY A 433 25.46 -20.56 -23.96
CA GLY A 433 25.06 -19.62 -25.00
C GLY A 433 25.53 -18.20 -24.67
N ARG A 434 25.77 -17.39 -25.72
CA ARG A 434 26.25 -16.00 -25.58
C ARG A 434 25.22 -14.97 -26.02
N GLU A 435 24.20 -15.39 -26.73
CA GLU A 435 23.17 -14.50 -27.26
C GLU A 435 22.09 -14.23 -26.22
N LEU A 436 21.72 -12.96 -26.11
CA LEU A 436 20.67 -12.49 -25.21
C LEU A 436 19.48 -11.99 -26.03
N ARG A 437 18.29 -12.09 -25.45
CA ARG A 437 17.08 -11.45 -25.95
C ARG A 437 16.33 -10.77 -24.82
N GLY A 438 15.53 -9.75 -25.14
CA GLY A 438 14.58 -9.18 -24.18
C GLY A 438 13.60 -10.26 -23.73
N ALA A 439 13.34 -10.33 -22.42
CA ALA A 439 12.44 -11.32 -21.82
C ALA A 439 10.97 -11.02 -22.06
N ARG A 440 10.61 -9.93 -22.74
CA ARG A 440 9.24 -9.42 -22.82
C ARG A 440 8.75 -9.28 -24.25
N VAL A 441 7.48 -9.68 -24.42
CA VAL A 441 6.70 -9.39 -25.60
C VAL A 441 5.39 -8.75 -25.11
N GLY A 442 5.06 -7.56 -25.61
CA GLY A 442 3.83 -6.84 -25.21
C GLY A 442 2.54 -7.60 -25.57
N SER A 443 1.44 -7.14 -24.96
CA SER A 443 0.11 -7.72 -25.18
C SER A 443 -0.32 -7.70 -26.65
N SER A 444 -0.11 -6.60 -27.36
CA SER A 444 -0.47 -6.46 -28.76
C SER A 444 0.24 -7.48 -29.66
N ARG A 445 1.56 -7.63 -29.50
CA ARG A 445 2.31 -8.63 -30.27
C ARG A 445 1.92 -10.06 -29.91
N THR A 446 1.57 -10.31 -28.67
CA THR A 446 1.05 -11.61 -28.24
C THR A 446 -0.34 -11.88 -28.85
N ALA A 447 -1.21 -10.87 -28.88
CA ALA A 447 -2.51 -10.97 -29.52
C ALA A 447 -2.41 -11.30 -31.02
N GLU A 448 -1.49 -10.63 -31.74
CA GLU A 448 -1.18 -10.94 -33.14
C GLU A 448 -0.65 -12.37 -33.34
N GLU A 449 0.24 -12.82 -32.45
CA GLU A 449 0.81 -14.17 -32.49
C GLU A 449 -0.28 -15.23 -32.25
N ILE A 450 -1.20 -14.99 -31.32
CA ILE A 450 -2.35 -15.86 -31.04
C ILE A 450 -3.33 -15.86 -32.22
N ALA A 451 -3.65 -14.70 -32.79
CA ALA A 451 -4.53 -14.61 -33.94
C ALA A 451 -4.02 -15.42 -35.16
N ARG A 452 -2.70 -15.44 -35.37
CA ARG A 452 -2.07 -16.27 -36.41
C ARG A 452 -2.14 -17.77 -36.11
N ASN A 453 -2.03 -18.18 -34.83
CA ASN A 453 -2.08 -19.60 -34.43
C ASN A 453 -3.51 -20.12 -34.26
N LEU A 454 -4.49 -19.22 -34.08
CA LEU A 454 -5.90 -19.51 -33.86
C LEU A 454 -6.77 -18.55 -34.72
N PRO A 455 -6.77 -18.68 -36.07
CA PRO A 455 -7.39 -17.69 -36.94
C PRO A 455 -8.91 -17.56 -36.78
N ASP A 456 -9.59 -18.62 -36.29
CA ASP A 456 -11.04 -18.64 -36.05
C ASP A 456 -11.42 -18.08 -34.66
N ALA A 457 -10.46 -17.74 -33.81
CA ALA A 457 -10.73 -17.25 -32.47
C ALA A 457 -10.85 -15.72 -32.43
N SER A 458 -11.88 -15.23 -31.75
CA SER A 458 -11.94 -13.80 -31.37
C SER A 458 -10.85 -13.49 -30.33
N VAL A 459 -10.01 -12.50 -30.59
CA VAL A 459 -8.94 -12.07 -29.67
C VAL A 459 -9.22 -10.65 -29.18
N LEU A 460 -9.22 -10.46 -27.87
CA LEU A 460 -9.34 -9.16 -27.21
C LEU A 460 -8.04 -8.84 -26.48
N GLU A 461 -7.62 -7.59 -26.52
CA GLU A 461 -6.47 -7.08 -25.77
C GLU A 461 -6.94 -6.19 -24.62
N SER A 462 -6.33 -6.36 -23.43
CA SER A 462 -6.51 -5.48 -22.27
C SER A 462 -5.15 -5.12 -21.67
N SER A 463 -4.87 -3.83 -21.58
CA SER A 463 -3.60 -3.32 -21.05
C SER A 463 -3.86 -2.10 -20.16
N ALA A 464 -2.83 -1.63 -19.46
CA ALA A 464 -2.94 -0.43 -18.63
C ALA A 464 -3.41 0.81 -19.43
N ALA A 465 -3.05 0.88 -20.72
CA ALA A 465 -3.45 1.99 -21.61
C ALA A 465 -4.86 1.81 -22.19
N HIS A 466 -5.31 0.57 -22.37
CA HIS A 466 -6.61 0.23 -22.97
C HIS A 466 -7.27 -0.86 -22.14
N ARG A 467 -7.67 -0.52 -20.92
CA ARG A 467 -8.23 -1.46 -19.97
C ARG A 467 -9.69 -1.77 -20.27
N ILE A 468 -10.02 -3.05 -20.36
CA ILE A 468 -11.39 -3.52 -20.40
C ILE A 468 -11.89 -3.67 -18.96
N THR A 469 -12.78 -2.79 -18.54
CA THR A 469 -13.30 -2.75 -17.15
C THR A 469 -14.66 -3.41 -17.02
N ARG A 470 -15.40 -3.52 -18.12
CA ARG A 470 -16.71 -4.17 -18.16
C ARG A 470 -16.62 -5.67 -17.99
N MET A 471 -17.64 -6.27 -17.39
CA MET A 471 -17.85 -7.72 -17.39
C MET A 471 -17.97 -8.23 -18.83
N LEU A 472 -17.15 -9.22 -19.21
CA LEU A 472 -17.23 -9.87 -20.51
C LEU A 472 -18.22 -11.04 -20.46
N PRO A 473 -18.96 -11.30 -21.56
CA PRO A 473 -19.86 -12.44 -21.62
C PRO A 473 -19.10 -13.77 -21.66
N ALA A 474 -19.76 -14.85 -21.23
CA ALA A 474 -19.21 -16.21 -21.16
C ALA A 474 -19.13 -16.91 -22.54
N ARG A 475 -18.68 -16.20 -23.59
CA ARG A 475 -18.52 -16.77 -24.96
C ARG A 475 -17.06 -17.05 -25.28
N PRO A 476 -16.78 -18.03 -26.17
CA PRO A 476 -15.41 -18.33 -26.59
C PRO A 476 -14.68 -17.10 -27.12
N THR A 477 -13.65 -16.69 -26.43
CA THR A 477 -12.82 -15.49 -26.75
C THR A 477 -11.47 -15.66 -26.09
N VAL A 478 -10.39 -15.33 -26.78
CA VAL A 478 -9.07 -15.22 -26.17
C VAL A 478 -8.90 -13.80 -25.66
N VAL A 479 -8.64 -13.65 -24.38
CA VAL A 479 -8.30 -12.36 -23.76
C VAL A 479 -6.81 -12.35 -23.48
N VAL A 480 -6.08 -11.45 -24.12
CA VAL A 480 -4.66 -11.20 -23.84
C VAL A 480 -4.57 -9.97 -22.96
N ALA A 481 -4.11 -10.14 -21.73
CA ALA A 481 -4.06 -9.07 -20.76
C ALA A 481 -2.64 -8.86 -20.20
N THR A 482 -2.28 -7.61 -19.97
CA THR A 482 -1.10 -7.32 -19.14
C THR A 482 -1.45 -7.54 -17.68
N ALA A 483 -0.45 -7.98 -16.88
CA ALA A 483 -0.64 -8.25 -15.45
C ALA A 483 -1.31 -7.07 -14.71
N GLY A 484 -2.45 -7.32 -14.09
CA GLY A 484 -3.30 -6.34 -13.40
C GLY A 484 -4.32 -5.61 -14.29
N ALA A 485 -4.46 -6.01 -15.57
CA ALA A 485 -5.48 -5.48 -16.47
C ALA A 485 -6.46 -6.56 -16.96
N GLU A 486 -6.50 -7.71 -16.31
CA GLU A 486 -7.39 -8.83 -16.66
C GLU A 486 -8.84 -8.41 -16.43
N PRO A 487 -9.70 -8.46 -17.49
CA PRO A 487 -11.10 -8.14 -17.33
C PRO A 487 -11.87 -9.27 -16.64
N PRO A 488 -12.89 -8.94 -15.84
CA PRO A 488 -13.79 -9.95 -15.30
C PRO A 488 -14.64 -10.58 -16.41
N VAL A 489 -14.96 -11.87 -16.23
CA VAL A 489 -15.79 -12.65 -17.15
C VAL A 489 -16.95 -13.29 -16.40
N GLU A 490 -18.12 -13.26 -16.98
CA GLU A 490 -19.31 -13.94 -16.44
C GLU A 490 -19.04 -15.44 -16.28
N GLY A 491 -19.21 -15.96 -15.06
CA GLY A 491 -18.91 -17.35 -14.71
C GLY A 491 -17.42 -17.74 -14.72
N GLY A 492 -16.49 -16.81 -14.98
CA GLY A 492 -15.05 -17.05 -14.96
C GLY A 492 -14.47 -17.65 -16.25
N TYR A 493 -13.14 -17.63 -16.35
CA TYR A 493 -12.42 -18.17 -17.52
C TYR A 493 -12.39 -19.70 -17.53
N ALA A 494 -12.42 -20.29 -18.73
CA ALA A 494 -12.26 -21.73 -18.93
C ALA A 494 -10.82 -22.22 -18.69
N CYS A 495 -9.83 -21.37 -18.90
CA CYS A 495 -8.44 -21.58 -18.47
C CYS A 495 -7.69 -20.25 -18.44
N ALA A 496 -6.54 -20.23 -17.77
CA ALA A 496 -5.59 -19.12 -17.84
C ALA A 496 -4.18 -19.61 -18.13
N ILE A 497 -3.45 -18.84 -18.94
CA ILE A 497 -2.04 -19.08 -19.25
C ILE A 497 -1.24 -17.84 -18.87
N ILE A 498 -0.26 -18.02 -18.00
CA ILE A 498 0.70 -17.00 -17.64
C ILE A 498 1.93 -17.20 -18.51
N LEU A 499 2.21 -16.26 -19.39
CA LEU A 499 3.40 -16.26 -20.24
C LEU A 499 4.51 -15.40 -19.64
N ASP A 500 5.75 -15.67 -20.08
CA ASP A 500 6.94 -14.90 -19.69
C ASP A 500 7.14 -14.81 -18.17
N ALA A 501 6.79 -15.85 -17.41
CA ALA A 501 6.82 -15.85 -15.94
C ALA A 501 8.20 -15.52 -15.37
N ALA A 502 9.29 -16.00 -15.99
CA ALA A 502 10.67 -15.69 -15.58
C ALA A 502 10.95 -14.19 -15.54
N ALA A 503 10.33 -13.39 -16.41
CA ALA A 503 10.57 -11.97 -16.50
C ALA A 503 10.03 -11.19 -15.29
N LEU A 504 8.91 -11.62 -14.71
CA LEU A 504 8.32 -10.96 -13.55
C LEU A 504 8.99 -11.40 -12.25
N ALA A 505 9.19 -12.71 -12.05
CA ALA A 505 9.81 -13.25 -10.84
C ALA A 505 11.31 -12.96 -10.72
N GLY A 506 11.99 -12.72 -11.85
CA GLY A 506 13.43 -12.53 -11.91
C GLY A 506 13.92 -11.09 -11.78
N ARG A 507 13.04 -10.14 -11.45
CA ARG A 507 13.43 -8.73 -11.25
C ARG A 507 14.35 -8.56 -10.05
N ALA A 508 15.04 -7.38 -10.01
CA ALA A 508 16.05 -7.08 -8.98
C ALA A 508 15.47 -6.75 -7.62
N GLU A 509 14.25 -6.30 -7.60
CA GLU A 509 13.62 -5.74 -6.40
C GLU A 509 13.32 -6.86 -5.39
N LEU A 510 13.50 -6.54 -4.11
CA LEU A 510 13.19 -7.44 -3.00
C LEU A 510 11.75 -8.00 -3.06
N TRP A 511 10.83 -7.21 -3.62
CA TRP A 511 9.40 -7.53 -3.72
C TRP A 511 9.03 -8.34 -4.96
N ALA A 512 9.97 -8.55 -5.88
CA ALA A 512 9.65 -9.17 -7.18
C ALA A 512 9.00 -10.55 -7.07
N PRO A 513 9.46 -11.47 -6.20
CA PRO A 513 8.82 -12.78 -6.03
C PRO A 513 7.40 -12.67 -5.43
N GLU A 514 7.19 -11.76 -4.49
CA GLU A 514 5.91 -11.47 -3.86
C GLU A 514 4.92 -10.86 -4.87
N GLU A 515 5.37 -9.89 -5.65
CA GLU A 515 4.58 -9.27 -6.71
C GLU A 515 4.20 -10.27 -7.81
N ALA A 516 5.12 -11.16 -8.19
CA ALA A 516 4.84 -12.23 -9.14
C ALA A 516 3.77 -13.19 -8.60
N ALA A 517 3.91 -13.64 -7.36
CA ALA A 517 2.93 -14.49 -6.69
C ALA A 517 1.54 -13.84 -6.71
N ARG A 518 1.45 -12.54 -6.31
CA ARG A 518 0.21 -11.79 -6.27
C ARG A 518 -0.45 -11.71 -7.65
N ARG A 519 0.28 -11.23 -8.66
CA ARG A 519 -0.24 -11.05 -10.02
C ARG A 519 -0.73 -12.35 -10.64
N TRP A 520 -0.05 -13.45 -10.37
CA TRP A 520 -0.44 -14.74 -10.94
C TRP A 520 -1.60 -15.37 -10.20
N LEU A 521 -1.64 -15.29 -8.86
CA LEU A 521 -2.78 -15.74 -8.08
C LEU A 521 -4.04 -14.94 -8.43
N ASP A 522 -3.92 -13.62 -8.63
CA ASP A 522 -5.05 -12.78 -9.05
C ASP A 522 -5.61 -13.23 -10.41
N ALA A 523 -4.75 -13.41 -11.42
CA ALA A 523 -5.17 -13.88 -12.73
C ALA A 523 -5.74 -15.30 -12.71
N LEU A 524 -5.08 -16.22 -11.98
CA LEU A 524 -5.54 -17.60 -11.83
C LEU A 524 -6.85 -17.69 -11.04
N SER A 525 -7.11 -16.80 -10.09
CA SER A 525 -8.38 -16.74 -9.35
C SER A 525 -9.59 -16.40 -10.22
N LEU A 526 -9.38 -15.84 -11.42
CA LEU A 526 -10.43 -15.59 -12.41
C LEU A 526 -10.87 -16.84 -13.15
N VAL A 527 -10.11 -17.93 -13.06
CA VAL A 527 -10.43 -19.21 -13.67
C VAL A 527 -11.51 -19.92 -12.85
N ARG A 528 -12.42 -20.59 -13.51
CA ARG A 528 -13.46 -21.43 -12.88
C ARG A 528 -12.81 -22.46 -11.96
N PRO A 529 -13.37 -22.72 -10.78
CA PRO A 529 -12.86 -23.76 -9.88
C PRO A 529 -12.66 -25.11 -10.57
N GLY A 530 -11.53 -25.77 -10.28
CA GLY A 530 -11.18 -27.06 -10.88
C GLY A 530 -10.74 -27.05 -12.35
N HIS A 531 -10.85 -25.90 -13.04
CA HIS A 531 -10.38 -25.72 -14.42
C HIS A 531 -8.86 -25.46 -14.45
N PRO A 532 -8.17 -25.67 -15.60
CA PRO A 532 -6.72 -25.62 -15.65
C PRO A 532 -6.16 -24.19 -15.73
N GLY A 533 -5.05 -23.96 -15.04
CA GLY A 533 -4.13 -22.86 -15.24
C GLY A 533 -2.75 -23.34 -15.65
N LEU A 534 -2.02 -22.62 -16.49
CA LEU A 534 -0.67 -22.95 -16.92
C LEU A 534 0.28 -21.77 -16.71
N VAL A 535 1.41 -22.01 -16.06
CA VAL A 535 2.48 -21.02 -15.91
C VAL A 535 3.65 -21.44 -16.77
N VAL A 536 4.02 -20.60 -17.74
CA VAL A 536 5.06 -20.88 -18.73
C VAL A 536 6.31 -20.07 -18.42
N GLY A 537 7.41 -20.78 -18.25
CA GLY A 537 8.73 -20.21 -18.02
C GLY A 537 9.37 -20.73 -16.72
N ARG A 538 10.67 -20.48 -16.60
CA ARG A 538 11.43 -20.90 -15.44
C ARG A 538 11.20 -19.94 -14.27
N ILE A 539 10.68 -20.45 -13.18
CA ILE A 539 10.42 -19.71 -11.94
C ILE A 539 11.10 -20.42 -10.76
N PRO A 540 11.34 -19.73 -9.62
CA PRO A 540 11.81 -20.38 -8.40
C PRO A 540 10.90 -21.53 -7.99
N GLU A 541 11.48 -22.64 -7.56
CA GLU A 541 10.74 -23.84 -7.21
C GLU A 541 9.72 -23.59 -6.11
N SER A 542 10.08 -22.83 -5.08
CA SER A 542 9.18 -22.45 -3.98
C SER A 542 7.94 -21.70 -4.46
N LEU A 543 8.10 -20.80 -5.44
CA LEU A 543 7.01 -20.06 -6.06
C LEU A 543 6.13 -20.98 -6.91
N GLY A 544 6.73 -21.90 -7.67
CA GLY A 544 6.00 -22.91 -8.43
C GLY A 544 5.17 -23.83 -7.55
N GLN A 545 5.75 -24.35 -6.47
CA GLN A 545 5.05 -25.19 -5.49
C GLN A 545 3.90 -24.45 -4.81
N MET A 546 4.09 -23.17 -4.46
CA MET A 546 3.03 -22.32 -3.92
C MET A 546 1.83 -22.22 -4.86
N LEU A 547 2.07 -21.99 -6.16
CA LEU A 547 1.00 -21.89 -7.17
C LEU A 547 0.25 -23.21 -7.32
N VAL A 548 0.96 -24.34 -7.44
CA VAL A 548 0.35 -25.68 -7.62
C VAL A 548 -0.48 -26.09 -6.40
N ARG A 549 0.01 -25.78 -5.19
CA ARG A 549 -0.66 -26.13 -3.92
C ARG A 549 -1.66 -25.07 -3.48
N TRP A 550 -1.65 -23.91 -4.09
CA TRP A 550 -2.39 -22.71 -3.66
C TRP A 550 -2.13 -22.37 -2.19
N SER A 551 -0.84 -22.27 -1.81
CA SER A 551 -0.40 -22.06 -0.42
C SER A 551 0.31 -20.70 -0.23
N PRO A 552 -0.37 -19.56 -0.43
CA PRO A 552 0.24 -18.23 -0.30
C PRO A 552 0.71 -17.93 1.13
N THR A 553 0.08 -18.50 2.14
CA THR A 553 0.48 -18.38 3.55
C THR A 553 1.86 -18.96 3.79
N ASP A 554 2.10 -20.20 3.36
CA ASP A 554 3.40 -20.89 3.53
C ASP A 554 4.50 -20.15 2.76
N TYR A 555 4.15 -19.63 1.57
CA TYR A 555 5.09 -18.87 0.75
C TYR A 555 5.47 -17.54 1.41
N ALA A 556 4.48 -16.79 1.93
CA ALA A 556 4.73 -15.55 2.65
C ALA A 556 5.58 -15.77 3.91
N GLN A 557 5.35 -16.90 4.63
CA GLN A 557 6.17 -17.29 5.77
C GLN A 557 7.62 -17.56 5.36
N ARG A 558 7.83 -18.32 4.29
CA ARG A 558 9.16 -18.60 3.75
C ARG A 558 9.90 -17.32 3.37
N LEU A 559 9.24 -16.41 2.63
CA LEU A 559 9.82 -15.12 2.28
C LEU A 559 10.15 -14.26 3.51
N LEU A 560 9.33 -14.32 4.55
CA LEU A 560 9.60 -13.65 5.82
C LEU A 560 10.83 -14.22 6.52
N ASP A 561 10.98 -15.54 6.56
CA ASP A 561 12.14 -16.22 7.14
C ASP A 561 13.44 -15.88 6.38
N GLU A 562 13.38 -15.83 5.04
CA GLU A 562 14.49 -15.41 4.20
C GLU A 562 14.88 -13.94 4.48
N ARG A 563 13.89 -13.04 4.62
CA ARG A 563 14.14 -11.63 4.96
C ARG A 563 14.71 -11.46 6.36
N GLU A 564 14.28 -12.27 7.32
CA GLU A 564 14.84 -12.27 8.67
C GLU A 564 16.30 -12.72 8.65
N ALA A 565 16.60 -13.84 8.00
CA ALA A 565 17.96 -14.34 7.88
C ALA A 565 18.93 -13.36 7.21
N LEU A 566 18.43 -12.54 6.29
CA LEU A 566 19.21 -11.56 5.56
C LEU A 566 19.16 -10.14 6.16
N GLY A 567 18.32 -9.91 7.18
CA GLY A 567 18.13 -8.61 7.81
C GLY A 567 17.45 -7.60 6.89
N PHE A 568 16.36 -8.00 6.20
CA PHE A 568 15.55 -7.12 5.36
C PHE A 568 14.16 -6.87 5.96
N PHE A 569 13.56 -5.74 5.55
CA PHE A 569 12.17 -5.43 5.90
C PHE A 569 11.21 -6.54 5.41
N PRO A 570 10.18 -6.96 6.20
CA PRO A 570 9.70 -6.36 7.45
C PRO A 570 10.30 -6.95 8.74
N ALA A 571 11.31 -7.82 8.66
CA ALA A 571 11.97 -8.40 9.84
C ALA A 571 12.91 -7.40 10.55
N CYS A 572 13.30 -6.32 9.89
CA CYS A 572 14.02 -5.19 10.46
C CYS A 572 13.44 -3.87 9.97
N THR A 573 13.89 -2.74 10.52
CA THR A 573 13.60 -1.40 9.99
C THR A 573 14.80 -0.94 9.17
N MET A 574 14.54 -0.50 7.95
CA MET A 574 15.55 0.02 7.02
C MET A 574 15.30 1.49 6.72
N VAL A 575 16.35 2.28 6.55
CA VAL A 575 16.25 3.68 6.11
C VAL A 575 17.23 3.95 4.99
N ALA A 576 16.73 4.49 3.88
CA ALA A 576 17.55 5.03 2.82
C ALA A 576 17.84 6.51 3.09
N LEU A 577 19.12 6.87 2.99
CA LEU A 577 19.64 8.22 3.11
C LEU A 577 20.16 8.66 1.75
N ASP A 578 19.47 9.63 1.11
CA ASP A 578 19.84 10.14 -0.23
C ASP A 578 20.37 11.57 -0.11
N GLY A 579 21.50 11.85 -0.76
CA GLY A 579 22.13 13.17 -0.74
C GLY A 579 23.57 13.14 -1.28
N THR A 580 24.32 14.21 -1.07
CA THR A 580 25.73 14.22 -1.46
C THR A 580 26.56 13.25 -0.60
N PRO A 581 27.66 12.68 -1.12
CA PRO A 581 28.46 11.68 -0.39
C PRO A 581 28.89 12.13 1.01
N ALA A 582 29.29 13.40 1.16
CA ALA A 582 29.75 13.95 2.44
C ALA A 582 28.61 14.06 3.45
N GLN A 583 27.44 14.57 3.03
CA GLN A 583 26.28 14.76 3.91
C GLN A 583 25.70 13.42 4.35
N VAL A 584 25.56 12.48 3.42
CA VAL A 584 25.03 11.14 3.70
C VAL A 584 25.95 10.38 4.65
N ARG A 585 27.27 10.45 4.44
CA ARG A 585 28.26 9.84 5.33
C ARG A 585 28.14 10.41 6.75
N GLN A 586 28.09 11.75 6.90
CA GLN A 586 27.93 12.39 8.22
C GLN A 586 26.70 11.87 8.96
N VAL A 587 25.54 11.79 8.29
CA VAL A 587 24.29 11.30 8.89
C VAL A 587 24.38 9.81 9.23
N ALA A 588 24.93 9.00 8.30
CA ALA A 588 25.09 7.56 8.50
C ALA A 588 26.02 7.26 9.69
N ASP A 589 27.18 7.93 9.78
CA ASP A 589 28.12 7.77 10.90
C ASP A 589 27.48 8.17 12.23
N GLN A 590 26.66 9.20 12.24
CA GLN A 590 25.98 9.64 13.46
C GLN A 590 24.91 8.64 13.89
N VAL A 591 24.06 8.16 12.98
CA VAL A 591 23.00 7.20 13.33
C VAL A 591 23.55 5.83 13.71
N VAL A 592 24.69 5.41 13.14
CA VAL A 592 25.40 4.19 13.56
C VAL A 592 25.88 4.32 15.00
N ARG A 593 26.52 5.45 15.37
CA ARG A 593 27.05 5.66 16.73
C ARG A 593 25.97 5.85 17.78
N GLU A 594 24.94 6.65 17.50
CA GLU A 594 23.95 7.13 18.48
C GLU A 594 22.62 6.38 18.39
N GLY A 595 22.24 5.89 17.20
CA GLY A 595 20.98 5.21 16.93
C GLY A 595 21.07 3.69 16.87
N GLY A 596 22.25 3.09 17.05
CA GLY A 596 22.46 1.65 17.01
C GLY A 596 22.18 1.01 15.65
N ALA A 597 22.29 1.79 14.55
CA ALA A 597 22.06 1.30 13.21
C ALA A 597 23.29 0.58 12.64
N GLU A 598 23.05 -0.38 11.77
CA GLU A 598 24.08 -1.05 10.94
C GLU A 598 24.10 -0.43 9.55
N LEU A 599 25.28 -0.18 9.01
CA LEU A 599 25.47 0.26 7.63
C LEU A 599 25.38 -0.96 6.69
N VAL A 600 24.41 -0.93 5.76
CA VAL A 600 24.23 -2.02 4.78
C VAL A 600 25.11 -1.80 3.53
N GLY A 601 25.08 -0.59 2.98
CA GLY A 601 25.87 -0.26 1.78
C GLY A 601 25.54 1.11 1.23
N THR A 602 26.40 1.56 0.28
CA THR A 602 26.24 2.84 -0.41
C THR A 602 26.37 2.63 -1.92
N VAL A 603 25.41 3.18 -2.68
CA VAL A 603 25.41 3.16 -4.15
C VAL A 603 25.28 4.57 -4.71
N ALA A 604 25.82 4.79 -5.93
CA ALA A 604 25.58 6.03 -6.65
C ALA A 604 24.16 6.06 -7.21
N LEU A 605 23.48 7.19 -7.08
CA LEU A 605 22.20 7.40 -7.75
C LEU A 605 22.43 7.88 -9.20
N PRO A 606 21.53 7.52 -10.13
CA PRO A 606 21.61 8.00 -11.50
C PRO A 606 21.60 9.54 -11.54
N VAL A 607 22.49 10.13 -12.34
CA VAL A 607 22.49 11.57 -12.61
C VAL A 607 21.35 11.87 -13.58
N THR A 608 20.38 12.68 -13.18
CA THR A 608 19.19 12.98 -13.98
C THR A 608 19.39 14.18 -14.91
N ARG A 609 20.33 15.06 -14.59
CA ARG A 609 20.65 16.25 -15.40
C ARG A 609 22.16 16.48 -15.46
N GLU A 610 22.64 16.90 -16.63
CA GLU A 610 24.03 17.29 -16.81
C GLU A 610 24.38 18.47 -15.88
N GLY A 611 25.48 18.33 -15.09
CA GLY A 611 25.89 19.34 -14.11
C GLY A 611 25.31 19.17 -12.69
N GLU A 612 24.44 18.20 -12.44
CA GLU A 612 24.01 17.88 -11.08
C GLU A 612 25.15 17.29 -10.24
N GLU A 613 25.24 17.70 -8.97
CA GLU A 613 26.17 17.11 -8.02
C GLU A 613 25.84 15.63 -7.82
N ARG A 614 26.87 14.78 -7.83
CA ARG A 614 26.72 13.33 -7.65
C ARG A 614 26.00 13.02 -6.36
N GLN A 615 24.87 12.34 -6.45
CA GLN A 615 24.08 11.87 -5.32
C GLN A 615 24.40 10.39 -5.02
N VAL A 616 24.30 10.02 -3.76
CA VAL A 616 24.42 8.63 -3.32
C VAL A 616 23.23 8.25 -2.45
N ARG A 617 22.91 6.96 -2.45
CA ARG A 617 22.02 6.34 -1.49
C ARG A 617 22.81 5.47 -0.55
N THR A 618 22.66 5.68 0.73
CA THR A 618 23.18 4.81 1.78
C THR A 618 22.02 4.15 2.52
N LEU A 619 22.08 2.83 2.67
CA LEU A 619 21.11 2.09 3.47
C LEU A 619 21.68 1.83 4.87
N VAL A 620 20.87 2.14 5.87
CA VAL A 620 21.08 1.74 7.26
C VAL A 620 19.91 0.89 7.73
N ARG A 621 20.17 -0.04 8.66
CA ARG A 621 19.14 -0.93 9.22
C ARG A 621 19.31 -1.12 10.71
N THR A 622 18.24 -1.56 11.37
CA THR A 622 18.27 -1.96 12.79
C THR A 622 17.20 -3.04 13.04
N PRO A 623 17.39 -3.93 14.02
CA PRO A 623 16.34 -4.84 14.47
C PRO A 623 15.06 -4.10 14.85
N LEU A 624 13.90 -4.75 14.75
CA LEU A 624 12.61 -4.12 15.08
C LEU A 624 12.55 -3.60 16.53
N ALA A 625 13.23 -4.27 17.47
CA ALA A 625 13.28 -3.86 18.87
C ALA A 625 13.94 -2.46 19.04
N ASP A 626 14.92 -2.13 18.21
CA ASP A 626 15.71 -0.92 18.31
C ASP A 626 15.23 0.17 17.33
N ALA A 627 14.19 -0.13 16.53
CA ALA A 627 13.69 0.77 15.49
C ALA A 627 13.31 2.16 16.05
N ALA A 628 12.70 2.20 17.23
CA ALA A 628 12.30 3.45 17.87
C ALA A 628 13.50 4.37 18.16
N THR A 629 14.60 3.80 18.64
CA THR A 629 15.86 4.53 18.95
C THR A 629 16.47 5.11 17.68
N MET A 630 16.63 4.27 16.63
CA MET A 630 17.16 4.73 15.34
C MET A 630 16.31 5.85 14.72
N LEU A 631 14.99 5.70 14.71
CA LEU A 631 14.09 6.69 14.14
C LEU A 631 14.05 7.98 14.95
N ALA A 632 14.15 7.92 16.28
CA ALA A 632 14.28 9.10 17.14
C ALA A 632 15.58 9.86 16.83
N THR A 633 16.71 9.16 16.76
CA THR A 633 18.02 9.74 16.41
C THR A 633 17.96 10.42 15.03
N LEU A 634 17.40 9.78 14.02
CA LEU A 634 17.24 10.37 12.68
C LEU A 634 16.31 11.58 12.68
N THR A 635 15.27 11.57 13.51
CA THR A 635 14.38 12.72 13.70
C THR A 635 15.13 13.91 14.29
N ASP A 636 15.97 13.69 15.31
CA ASP A 636 16.76 14.74 15.96
C ASP A 636 17.85 15.29 15.03
N ILE A 637 18.50 14.42 14.25
CA ILE A 637 19.43 14.84 13.19
C ILE A 637 18.71 15.75 12.19
N ARG A 638 17.52 15.35 11.71
CA ARG A 638 16.72 16.12 10.76
C ARG A 638 16.30 17.46 11.33
N ARG A 639 15.86 17.52 12.60
CA ARG A 639 15.49 18.75 13.30
C ARG A 639 16.70 19.69 13.46
N SER A 640 17.83 19.17 13.90
CA SER A 640 19.07 19.94 14.06
C SER A 640 19.56 20.52 12.73
N ARG A 641 19.55 19.74 11.66
CA ARG A 641 19.93 20.20 10.31
C ARG A 641 18.98 21.27 9.79
N ALA A 642 17.68 21.10 9.98
CA ALA A 642 16.66 22.08 9.59
C ALA A 642 16.82 23.41 10.35
N ALA A 643 17.07 23.36 11.67
CA ALA A 643 17.30 24.55 12.48
C ALA A 643 18.57 25.33 12.06
N ARG A 644 19.61 24.62 11.62
CA ARG A 644 20.86 25.20 11.11
C ARG A 644 20.80 25.59 9.62
N LYS A 645 19.67 25.39 8.95
CA LYS A 645 19.48 25.64 7.50
C LYS A 645 20.50 24.90 6.60
N VAL A 646 20.93 23.72 7.04
CA VAL A 646 21.83 22.85 6.25
C VAL A 646 20.99 22.09 5.23
N THR A 647 21.53 21.88 4.03
CA THR A 647 20.87 21.11 2.95
C THR A 647 20.35 19.76 3.49
N PRO A 648 19.08 19.45 3.30
CA PRO A 648 18.49 18.23 3.84
C PRO A 648 19.03 16.97 3.17
N VAL A 649 19.28 15.93 3.95
CA VAL A 649 19.42 14.56 3.48
C VAL A 649 18.02 13.97 3.39
N LYS A 650 17.63 13.47 2.25
CA LYS A 650 16.33 12.82 2.07
C LYS A 650 16.35 11.46 2.74
N MET A 651 15.36 11.21 3.58
CA MET A 651 15.25 9.97 4.36
C MET A 651 13.99 9.23 3.97
N SER A 652 14.08 7.94 3.71
CA SER A 652 12.93 7.10 3.37
C SER A 652 12.96 5.81 4.19
N VAL A 653 11.94 5.61 5.02
CA VAL A 653 11.81 4.41 5.85
C VAL A 653 11.23 3.28 5.02
N ASN A 654 11.81 2.10 5.12
CA ASN A 654 11.42 0.88 4.40
C ASN A 654 11.16 1.14 2.90
N PRO A 655 12.16 1.69 2.18
CA PRO A 655 11.98 2.08 0.80
C PRO A 655 11.67 0.86 -0.08
N PRO A 656 10.77 0.99 -1.08
CA PRO A 656 10.47 -0.11 -1.99
C PRO A 656 11.66 -0.47 -2.90
N GLU A 657 12.47 0.52 -3.22
CA GLU A 657 13.69 0.38 -4.01
C GLU A 657 14.87 0.56 -3.06
N LEU A 658 15.62 -0.52 -2.86
CA LEU A 658 16.77 -0.50 -1.94
C LEU A 658 17.95 0.22 -2.57
N PHE A 659 18.20 -0.04 -3.85
CA PHE A 659 19.33 0.51 -4.59
C PHE A 659 18.90 1.04 -5.95
#